data_d868167f2f6ede46db091aca92870754
#
_entry.id   d868167f2f6ede46db091aca92870754
#
_cell.length_a   1.000
_cell.length_b   1.000
_cell.length_c   1.000
_cell.angle_alpha   90.00
_cell.angle_beta   90.00
_cell.angle_gamma   90.00
#
_symmetry.space_group_name_H-M   'P 1'
#
loop_
_entity.id
_entity.type
_entity.pdbx_description
1 polymer ?
#
loop_
_entity_poly.entity_id
_entity_poly.type
_entity_poly.pdbx_seq_one_letter_code
_entity_poly.pdbx_strand_id
1 'polypeptide(L)'
;MLNKISLSNIFSLFFICLPLAFSAQTTFPISGNVSDKSSRLALPGVTVQVTCDGEFIKAVATDIDGGFKIEVGGHEMCSLEFSFVGYSSKLFSISDITLPLNVRLKEESHAIGLAVVSASISERAVEEEVVPIEVLKPYLADNTNSVGLKGLVGKTSGVSIMDSQVSIRGGSGYSYGVGSRVSLLLDGLPLLSGDLGEIWWSYLPMEHIGQVEVIKGAASSLYGTGASNGVIHFRTVWPSSKKETIVKAFNGIYSDPQNDAWRWWDDSFSPVLNGASVSHRQSWDKVDLVVGGNVMSDKTYLSTGHEQRARLSAKLRFRPENGLLYGISAIAQFTQMGRFILWDDYETSAYLPMNGTSSEDKWFNMNIDPWLSFSGKNGGSHKLKTRFYRTSRFNPSGSISMASNLYMAEYKYGREINEHISAQVGTFMSLQSSFSSLYPGVSILTFNPAVFGQIEGHHGRLRSVIGARFENNINPGFYEESSGPVLRAGINYEIFKGTNFRASAGQSYRFATIAEKYFSTTLTDGIDVIGNIDLQSESGLNLEAGIKQKLALKNKVVYLDAAVFMLEYDNMIEYTLRPQLNSDGSIIIEDNILQFFFQALNIGKSRIAGFEASANGEIDIAGIPVRVFGGATFQYAGDLSRDTSQINMGAYIDNFLNSFGDTRDSLVTAGSLLKYRNSGNFKFDVEADFGPLTIGGSINKQDYVDEIDWYFNELVSGLANFREQFTDGFASIDARLVYNATDDVKLSFIISNINNDIISSRPGILSAPRSMVFRFSCKF
;
A
#
# COMPACT_ATOMS: atom_id res chain seq x y z
N MET A 1 39.85 -39.87 -9.93
CA MET A 1 40.96 -39.23 -9.21
C MET A 1 40.52 -37.85 -8.79
N LEU A 2 40.23 -37.76 -7.53
CA LEU A 2 39.74 -36.54 -6.86
C LEU A 2 40.92 -35.65 -6.50
N ASN A 3 40.87 -34.36 -6.84
CA ASN A 3 41.76 -33.38 -6.20
C ASN A 3 40.91 -32.35 -5.47
N LYS A 4 41.06 -32.36 -4.15
CA LYS A 4 40.54 -31.39 -3.20
C LYS A 4 41.23 -30.05 -3.46
N ILE A 5 40.46 -29.01 -3.70
CA ILE A 5 40.89 -27.62 -3.60
C ILE A 5 40.46 -27.10 -2.23
N SER A 6 41.44 -26.81 -1.40
CA SER A 6 41.30 -26.30 -0.04
C SER A 6 40.87 -24.82 -0.06
N LEU A 7 39.86 -24.50 0.72
CA LEU A 7 39.26 -23.16 0.90
C LEU A 7 40.14 -22.17 1.72
N SER A 8 41.42 -22.43 1.91
CA SER A 8 42.29 -21.62 2.82
C SER A 8 43.08 -20.49 2.13
N ASN A 9 42.99 -20.30 0.82
CA ASN A 9 43.86 -19.34 0.09
C ASN A 9 43.17 -18.12 -0.52
N ILE A 10 41.94 -17.79 -0.14
CA ILE A 10 41.24 -16.59 -0.66
C ILE A 10 41.15 -15.43 0.38
N PHE A 11 41.64 -15.64 1.60
CA PHE A 11 41.53 -14.63 2.67
C PHE A 11 42.85 -13.88 3.02
N SER A 12 43.85 -13.91 2.16
CA SER A 12 45.17 -13.31 2.45
C SER A 12 45.62 -12.21 1.51
N LEU A 13 44.71 -11.34 1.05
CA LEU A 13 45.11 -10.14 0.28
C LEU A 13 44.14 -8.99 0.54
N PHE A 14 44.21 -8.39 1.75
CA PHE A 14 43.83 -6.99 1.99
C PHE A 14 44.09 -6.58 3.45
N PHE A 15 45.37 -6.56 3.85
CA PHE A 15 45.81 -5.80 5.02
C PHE A 15 47.05 -4.98 4.63
N ILE A 16 46.80 -3.79 4.08
CA ILE A 16 47.83 -2.73 4.06
C ILE A 16 47.52 -1.84 5.25
N CYS A 17 48.30 -1.96 6.31
CA CYS A 17 48.30 -1.04 7.44
C CYS A 17 48.90 0.30 7.02
N LEU A 18 48.07 1.33 6.90
CA LEU A 18 48.49 2.72 7.00
C LEU A 18 48.34 3.18 8.46
N PRO A 19 49.35 3.76 9.09
CA PRO A 19 49.20 4.37 10.41
C PRO A 19 48.42 5.69 10.24
N LEU A 20 47.15 5.69 10.62
CA LEU A 20 46.34 6.90 10.79
C LEU A 20 46.81 7.55 12.11
N ALA A 21 47.38 8.74 12.00
CA ALA A 21 47.60 9.63 13.14
C ALA A 21 46.24 10.04 13.70
N PHE A 22 45.86 9.49 14.85
CA PHE A 22 44.70 9.95 15.60
C PHE A 22 45.01 11.32 16.20
N SER A 23 44.45 12.37 15.61
CA SER A 23 44.28 13.65 16.28
C SER A 23 43.15 13.49 17.29
N ALA A 24 43.45 13.52 18.57
CA ALA A 24 42.44 13.46 19.64
C ALA A 24 41.65 14.82 19.58
N GLN A 25 40.51 14.80 18.90
CA GLN A 25 39.52 15.89 19.00
C GLN A 25 38.89 15.81 20.39
N THR A 26 38.96 16.88 21.14
CA THR A 26 38.26 17.04 22.43
C THR A 26 36.74 17.09 22.14
N THR A 27 36.03 16.02 22.44
CA THR A 27 34.56 15.98 22.41
C THR A 27 34.01 16.33 23.79
N PHE A 28 32.90 17.06 23.84
CA PHE A 28 32.16 17.30 25.06
C PHE A 28 30.73 16.75 24.95
N PRO A 29 30.21 16.12 26.02
CA PRO A 29 28.88 15.56 25.98
C PRO A 29 27.81 16.62 26.21
N ILE A 30 26.82 16.68 25.33
CA ILE A 30 25.58 17.45 25.52
C ILE A 30 24.49 16.46 25.91
N SER A 31 23.79 16.76 27.01
CA SER A 31 22.69 15.93 27.48
C SER A 31 21.49 16.80 27.89
N GLY A 32 20.31 16.20 27.87
CA GLY A 32 19.10 16.88 28.25
C GLY A 32 17.87 16.04 28.07
N ASN A 33 16.71 16.68 28.16
CA ASN A 33 15.41 16.03 28.00
C ASN A 33 14.56 16.76 26.97
N VAL A 34 13.79 15.99 26.19
CA VAL A 34 12.80 16.53 25.23
C VAL A 34 11.41 16.16 25.70
N SER A 35 10.53 17.15 25.74
CA SER A 35 9.15 16.99 26.16
C SER A 35 8.18 17.75 25.26
N ASP A 36 6.93 17.37 25.27
CA ASP A 36 5.84 18.11 24.64
C ASP A 36 5.61 19.44 25.36
N LYS A 37 5.45 20.52 24.59
CA LYS A 37 5.29 21.88 25.14
C LYS A 37 4.01 22.05 25.95
N SER A 38 2.94 21.37 25.57
CA SER A 38 1.59 21.51 26.16
C SER A 38 1.37 20.59 27.34
N SER A 39 1.73 19.31 27.19
CA SER A 39 1.51 18.27 28.21
C SER A 39 2.68 18.09 29.17
N ARG A 40 3.89 18.53 28.77
CA ARG A 40 5.16 18.28 29.47
C ARG A 40 5.54 16.80 29.56
N LEU A 41 4.85 15.92 28.84
CA LEU A 41 5.25 14.50 28.76
C LEU A 41 6.54 14.37 27.99
N ALA A 42 7.37 13.44 28.39
CA ALA A 42 8.57 13.04 27.69
C ALA A 42 8.24 12.61 26.26
N LEU A 43 9.10 12.98 25.32
CA LEU A 43 8.97 12.58 23.91
C LEU A 43 10.09 11.59 23.55
N PRO A 44 9.82 10.28 23.60
CA PRO A 44 10.77 9.26 23.15
C PRO A 44 10.84 9.21 21.63
N GLY A 45 12.05 8.95 21.10
CA GLY A 45 12.26 8.81 19.66
C GLY A 45 12.42 10.15 18.91
N VAL A 46 12.56 11.29 19.62
CA VAL A 46 12.92 12.57 18.98
C VAL A 46 14.33 12.44 18.40
N THR A 47 14.49 12.76 17.15
CA THR A 47 15.81 12.85 16.52
C THR A 47 16.51 14.13 16.98
N VAL A 48 17.67 13.97 17.60
CA VAL A 48 18.57 15.06 18.02
C VAL A 48 19.77 15.02 17.10
N GLN A 49 19.83 15.96 16.16
CA GLN A 49 20.85 16.02 15.12
C GLN A 49 21.85 17.14 15.39
N VAL A 50 23.14 16.84 15.27
CA VAL A 50 24.22 17.83 15.28
C VAL A 50 24.66 18.14 13.87
N THR A 51 24.74 19.43 13.56
CA THR A 51 25.25 19.94 12.30
C THR A 51 26.33 20.98 12.61
N CYS A 52 27.53 20.81 12.08
CA CYS A 52 28.65 21.79 12.24
C CYS A 52 29.05 22.31 10.86
N ASP A 53 29.23 23.65 10.74
CA ASP A 53 29.58 24.31 9.47
C ASP A 53 28.63 23.96 8.29
N GLY A 54 27.37 23.60 8.60
CA GLY A 54 26.36 23.17 7.62
C GLY A 54 26.45 21.70 7.22
N GLU A 55 27.41 20.94 7.76
CA GLU A 55 27.53 19.51 7.52
C GLU A 55 26.95 18.67 8.69
N PHE A 56 26.26 17.58 8.35
CA PHE A 56 25.76 16.62 9.34
C PHE A 56 26.92 15.91 10.03
N ILE A 57 26.92 15.92 11.36
CA ILE A 57 27.96 15.25 12.17
C ILE A 57 27.42 13.97 12.78
N LYS A 58 26.29 14.04 13.51
CA LYS A 58 25.75 12.91 14.26
C LYS A 58 24.28 13.14 14.60
N ALA A 59 23.51 12.06 14.75
CA ALA A 59 22.17 12.12 15.32
C ALA A 59 21.98 10.99 16.34
N VAL A 60 21.17 11.26 17.37
CA VAL A 60 20.73 10.27 18.36
C VAL A 60 19.21 10.43 18.54
N ALA A 61 18.54 9.35 18.93
CA ALA A 61 17.13 9.41 19.30
C ALA A 61 17.00 9.56 20.82
N THR A 62 15.99 10.31 21.30
CA THR A 62 15.69 10.35 22.72
C THR A 62 15.21 9.00 23.23
N ASP A 63 15.59 8.68 24.46
CA ASP A 63 15.15 7.48 25.16
C ASP A 63 13.66 7.59 25.59
N ILE A 64 13.17 6.58 26.32
CA ILE A 64 11.78 6.51 26.75
C ILE A 64 11.36 7.65 27.68
N ASP A 65 12.31 8.24 28.42
CA ASP A 65 12.07 9.37 29.32
C ASP A 65 12.33 10.71 28.61
N GLY A 66 12.47 10.69 27.26
CA GLY A 66 12.81 11.86 26.47
C GLY A 66 14.26 12.32 26.65
N GLY A 67 15.08 11.55 27.34
CA GLY A 67 16.49 11.85 27.59
C GLY A 67 17.35 11.63 26.36
N PHE A 68 18.36 12.49 26.18
CA PHE A 68 19.36 12.30 25.12
C PHE A 68 20.76 12.61 25.65
N LYS A 69 21.73 11.96 25.04
CA LYS A 69 23.14 12.25 25.24
C LYS A 69 23.87 12.15 23.91
N ILE A 70 24.51 13.23 23.49
CA ILE A 70 25.24 13.31 22.23
C ILE A 70 26.60 13.95 22.47
N GLU A 71 27.64 13.38 21.87
CA GLU A 71 29.00 13.94 21.96
C GLU A 71 29.26 14.81 20.74
N VAL A 72 29.79 16.01 20.97
CA VAL A 72 30.07 17.01 19.93
C VAL A 72 31.54 17.37 19.94
N GLY A 73 32.18 17.39 18.76
CA GLY A 73 33.54 17.88 18.62
C GLY A 73 33.65 19.41 18.76
N GLY A 74 34.79 19.91 19.16
CA GLY A 74 35.02 21.33 19.46
C GLY A 74 35.05 22.26 18.23
N HIS A 75 34.00 22.30 17.42
CA HIS A 75 33.83 23.26 16.32
C HIS A 75 32.98 24.45 16.76
N GLU A 76 33.37 25.66 16.41
CA GLU A 76 32.73 26.89 16.88
C GLU A 76 31.34 27.16 16.30
N MET A 77 30.96 26.55 15.16
CA MET A 77 29.66 26.76 14.51
C MET A 77 28.84 25.48 14.40
N CYS A 78 28.52 24.86 15.54
CA CYS A 78 27.63 23.69 15.57
C CYS A 78 26.22 24.04 16.06
N SER A 79 25.24 23.39 15.51
CA SER A 79 23.82 23.48 15.89
C SER A 79 23.22 22.14 16.22
N LEU A 80 22.25 22.11 17.13
CA LEU A 80 21.43 20.99 17.51
C LEU A 80 20.01 21.18 16.97
N GLU A 81 19.56 20.31 16.10
CA GLU A 81 18.19 20.26 15.65
C GLU A 81 17.43 19.11 16.35
N PHE A 82 16.27 19.44 16.90
CA PHE A 82 15.35 18.50 17.50
C PHE A 82 14.14 18.36 16.58
N SER A 83 13.95 17.19 16.00
CA SER A 83 12.83 16.89 15.11
C SER A 83 12.07 15.65 15.56
N PHE A 84 10.73 15.73 15.50
CA PHE A 84 9.85 14.61 15.84
C PHE A 84 8.57 14.69 15.01
N VAL A 85 8.08 13.55 14.57
CA VAL A 85 6.87 13.48 13.72
C VAL A 85 5.68 14.05 14.48
N GLY A 86 5.00 15.03 13.87
CA GLY A 86 3.86 15.72 14.49
C GLY A 86 4.25 16.94 15.32
N TYR A 87 5.54 17.32 15.36
CA TYR A 87 6.04 18.46 16.12
C TYR A 87 6.85 19.40 15.24
N SER A 88 6.80 20.71 15.57
CA SER A 88 7.69 21.69 14.93
C SER A 88 9.13 21.50 15.42
N SER A 89 10.06 21.38 14.47
CA SER A 89 11.49 21.27 14.78
C SER A 89 12.00 22.50 15.54
N LYS A 90 12.99 22.27 16.40
CA LYS A 90 13.73 23.35 17.08
C LYS A 90 15.20 23.24 16.81
N LEU A 91 15.80 24.39 16.48
CA LEU A 91 17.23 24.55 16.26
C LEU A 91 17.85 25.37 17.40
N PHE A 92 18.96 24.89 17.93
CA PHE A 92 19.77 25.60 18.96
C PHE A 92 21.19 25.71 18.47
N SER A 93 21.79 26.89 18.59
CA SER A 93 23.24 27.00 18.45
C SER A 93 23.90 26.40 19.69
N ILE A 94 24.96 25.62 19.52
CA ILE A 94 25.68 25.02 20.67
C ILE A 94 26.31 26.06 21.56
N SER A 95 26.65 27.23 21.02
CA SER A 95 27.13 28.38 21.79
C SER A 95 26.14 28.97 22.81
N ASP A 96 24.84 28.75 22.59
CA ASP A 96 23.77 29.41 23.32
C ASP A 96 23.03 28.47 24.30
N ILE A 97 23.46 27.21 24.43
CA ILE A 97 22.80 26.24 25.29
C ILE A 97 23.38 26.21 26.71
N THR A 98 22.47 26.04 27.67
CA THR A 98 22.80 25.73 29.07
C THR A 98 22.48 24.28 29.37
N LEU A 99 23.40 23.52 29.96
CA LEU A 99 23.23 22.13 30.29
C LEU A 99 22.69 21.92 31.71
N PRO A 100 21.82 20.91 31.96
CA PRO A 100 21.19 20.04 30.96
C PRO A 100 20.15 20.77 30.11
N LEU A 101 20.12 20.46 28.80
CA LEU A 101 19.26 21.16 27.83
C LEU A 101 17.82 20.58 27.88
N ASN A 102 16.87 21.40 28.33
CA ASN A 102 15.45 21.01 28.34
C ASN A 102 14.71 21.60 27.15
N VAL A 103 14.40 20.75 26.17
CA VAL A 103 13.71 21.12 24.94
C VAL A 103 12.24 20.81 25.04
N ARG A 104 11.40 21.78 24.67
CA ARG A 104 9.95 21.59 24.56
C ARG A 104 9.54 21.76 23.11
N LEU A 105 9.12 20.69 22.47
CA LEU A 105 8.57 20.71 21.12
C LEU A 105 7.09 21.06 21.16
N LYS A 106 6.64 21.86 20.20
CA LYS A 106 5.22 22.20 20.04
C LYS A 106 4.61 21.21 19.06
N GLU A 107 3.53 20.56 19.46
CA GLU A 107 2.73 19.75 18.55
C GLU A 107 2.18 20.62 17.41
N GLU A 108 2.39 20.20 16.18
CA GLU A 108 1.96 20.91 14.99
C GLU A 108 1.25 19.92 14.07
N SER A 109 -0.05 20.12 13.89
CA SER A 109 -0.91 19.22 13.09
C SER A 109 -0.52 19.15 11.60
N HIS A 110 0.44 19.96 11.19
CA HIS A 110 0.93 20.08 9.81
C HIS A 110 2.46 19.97 9.71
N ALA A 111 3.11 19.20 10.60
CA ALA A 111 4.57 19.04 10.55
C ALA A 111 5.04 18.51 9.18
N ILE A 112 5.91 19.29 8.55
CA ILE A 112 6.27 19.29 7.13
C ILE A 112 7.30 18.20 6.76
N GLY A 113 7.67 17.30 7.67
CA GLY A 113 8.55 16.17 7.37
C GLY A 113 7.73 14.90 7.13
N LEU A 114 7.80 14.33 5.92
CA LEU A 114 7.29 12.98 5.67
C LEU A 114 8.35 12.00 6.17
N ALA A 115 8.15 11.42 7.34
CA ALA A 115 9.02 10.35 7.84
C ALA A 115 8.43 8.98 7.51
N VAL A 116 9.29 8.03 7.16
CA VAL A 116 8.96 6.68 6.72
C VAL A 116 9.66 5.67 7.60
N VAL A 117 9.00 4.56 7.90
CA VAL A 117 9.54 3.48 8.74
C VAL A 117 9.56 2.14 7.99
N SER A 118 8.80 2.03 6.90
CA SER A 118 8.53 0.73 6.29
C SER A 118 9.73 0.13 5.54
N ALA A 119 10.62 0.93 4.97
CA ALA A 119 11.71 0.42 4.14
C ALA A 119 13.06 0.40 4.84
N SER A 120 13.17 0.99 6.03
CA SER A 120 14.43 1.18 6.77
C SER A 120 14.37 0.61 8.19
N ILE A 121 15.53 0.45 8.81
CA ILE A 121 15.68 -0.05 10.20
C ILE A 121 15.18 1.00 11.19
N SER A 122 15.44 2.28 10.89
CA SER A 122 15.02 3.44 11.68
C SER A 122 14.12 4.36 10.86
N GLU A 123 13.36 5.20 11.53
CA GLU A 123 12.53 6.24 10.91
C GLU A 123 13.41 7.26 10.17
N ARG A 124 13.05 7.59 8.92
CA ARG A 124 13.83 8.48 8.05
C ARG A 124 12.94 9.44 7.28
N ALA A 125 13.56 10.51 6.79
CA ALA A 125 12.90 11.39 5.83
C ALA A 125 12.68 10.66 4.49
N VAL A 126 11.54 10.90 3.85
CA VAL A 126 11.14 10.22 2.61
C VAL A 126 12.13 10.44 1.45
N GLU A 127 12.84 11.56 1.45
CA GLU A 127 13.86 11.86 0.43
C GLU A 127 15.13 11.03 0.59
N GLU A 128 15.39 10.47 1.77
CA GLU A 128 16.57 9.66 2.06
C GLU A 128 16.38 8.18 1.78
N GLU A 129 15.16 7.77 1.45
CA GLU A 129 14.85 6.37 1.17
C GLU A 129 15.46 5.89 -0.14
N VAL A 130 15.97 4.65 -0.13
CA VAL A 130 16.60 4.01 -1.30
C VAL A 130 15.58 3.40 -2.27
N VAL A 131 14.34 3.27 -1.85
CA VAL A 131 13.21 2.77 -2.66
C VAL A 131 12.14 3.86 -2.78
N PRO A 132 11.33 3.86 -3.85
CA PRO A 132 10.26 4.82 -4.01
C PRO A 132 9.17 4.60 -2.97
N ILE A 133 8.93 5.59 -2.15
CA ILE A 133 7.84 5.58 -1.17
C ILE A 133 7.03 6.85 -1.31
N GLU A 134 5.71 6.68 -1.41
CA GLU A 134 4.74 7.76 -1.25
C GLU A 134 4.04 7.65 0.10
N VAL A 135 3.87 8.80 0.75
CA VAL A 135 3.23 8.90 2.06
C VAL A 135 1.95 9.69 1.93
N LEU A 136 0.84 9.04 2.28
CA LEU A 136 -0.50 9.62 2.30
C LEU A 136 -0.87 9.96 3.73
N LYS A 137 -1.21 11.22 3.97
CA LYS A 137 -1.65 11.68 5.30
C LYS A 137 -3.17 11.58 5.46
N PRO A 138 -3.68 11.47 6.71
CA PRO A 138 -5.10 11.29 7.00
C PRO A 138 -6.01 12.39 6.45
N TYR A 139 -5.53 13.64 6.37
CA TYR A 139 -6.35 14.74 5.88
C TYR A 139 -6.82 14.51 4.43
N LEU A 140 -6.00 13.83 3.60
CA LEU A 140 -6.42 13.44 2.24
C LEU A 140 -7.61 12.50 2.27
N ALA A 141 -7.66 11.58 3.25
CA ALA A 141 -8.81 10.68 3.42
C ALA A 141 -10.04 11.42 3.96
N ASP A 142 -9.85 12.36 4.87
CA ASP A 142 -10.94 13.12 5.49
C ASP A 142 -11.60 14.09 4.53
N ASN A 143 -10.87 14.60 3.55
CA ASN A 143 -11.35 15.60 2.61
C ASN A 143 -11.81 15.00 1.27
N THR A 144 -11.69 13.70 1.07
CA THR A 144 -12.14 13.03 -0.17
C THR A 144 -13.42 12.24 0.04
N ASN A 145 -14.14 11.92 -1.04
CA ASN A 145 -15.33 11.06 -0.99
C ASN A 145 -14.99 9.60 -0.63
N SER A 146 -13.76 9.33 -0.28
CA SER A 146 -13.38 7.97 0.09
C SER A 146 -14.07 7.58 1.39
N VAL A 147 -15.13 6.81 1.27
CA VAL A 147 -15.80 6.14 2.38
C VAL A 147 -14.90 5.04 2.95
N GLY A 148 -13.76 4.78 2.27
CA GLY A 148 -12.75 3.80 2.63
C GLY A 148 -11.36 4.17 2.13
N LEU A 149 -10.37 3.46 2.65
CA LEU A 149 -8.96 3.64 2.32
C LEU A 149 -8.58 3.24 0.88
N LYS A 150 -9.43 2.45 0.21
CA LYS A 150 -9.29 2.10 -1.22
C LYS A 150 -9.18 3.35 -2.10
N GLY A 151 -10.11 4.30 -1.95
CA GLY A 151 -10.10 5.53 -2.75
C GLY A 151 -8.90 6.44 -2.43
N LEU A 152 -8.43 6.47 -1.18
CA LEU A 152 -7.22 7.20 -0.79
C LEU A 152 -5.98 6.62 -1.49
N VAL A 153 -5.78 5.31 -1.40
CA VAL A 153 -4.66 4.62 -2.05
C VAL A 153 -4.74 4.74 -3.57
N GLY A 154 -5.95 4.68 -4.12
CA GLY A 154 -6.21 4.87 -5.54
C GLY A 154 -5.77 6.22 -6.10
N LYS A 155 -5.53 7.25 -5.28
CA LYS A 155 -4.97 8.55 -5.70
C LYS A 155 -3.46 8.55 -5.90
N THR A 156 -2.75 7.52 -5.42
CA THR A 156 -1.30 7.38 -5.61
C THR A 156 -0.97 7.16 -7.08
N SER A 157 0.07 7.83 -7.59
CA SER A 157 0.57 7.59 -8.95
C SER A 157 1.02 6.14 -9.11
N GLY A 158 0.83 5.55 -10.28
CA GLY A 158 1.20 4.17 -10.58
C GLY A 158 0.40 3.09 -9.85
N VAL A 159 -0.61 3.46 -9.06
CA VAL A 159 -1.51 2.51 -8.41
C VAL A 159 -2.84 2.48 -9.15
N SER A 160 -3.29 1.32 -9.60
CA SER A 160 -4.64 1.07 -10.10
C SER A 160 -5.33 0.03 -9.22
N ILE A 161 -6.65 0.14 -9.09
CA ILE A 161 -7.43 -0.79 -8.27
C ILE A 161 -8.65 -1.24 -9.07
N MET A 162 -8.68 -2.53 -9.39
CA MET A 162 -9.81 -3.20 -10.05
C MET A 162 -10.56 -4.00 -8.99
N ASP A 163 -11.80 -3.61 -8.70
CA ASP A 163 -12.57 -4.12 -7.56
C ASP A 163 -11.79 -3.99 -6.23
N SER A 164 -11.34 -5.08 -5.64
CA SER A 164 -10.50 -5.10 -4.43
C SER A 164 -9.00 -5.22 -4.74
N GLN A 165 -8.64 -5.61 -5.97
CA GLN A 165 -7.28 -5.96 -6.35
C GLN A 165 -6.44 -4.73 -6.70
N VAL A 166 -5.28 -4.62 -6.08
CA VAL A 166 -4.31 -3.54 -6.32
C VAL A 166 -3.28 -3.98 -7.34
N SER A 167 -3.00 -3.09 -8.27
CA SER A 167 -1.85 -3.17 -9.17
C SER A 167 -0.97 -1.95 -8.97
N ILE A 168 0.31 -2.15 -8.72
CA ILE A 168 1.31 -1.09 -8.70
C ILE A 168 2.13 -1.20 -9.98
N ARG A 169 2.19 -0.13 -10.77
CA ARG A 169 2.95 -0.09 -12.04
C ARG A 169 2.61 -1.27 -12.96
N GLY A 170 1.33 -1.64 -13.07
CA GLY A 170 0.87 -2.71 -13.94
C GLY A 170 1.29 -4.14 -13.54
N GLY A 171 1.93 -4.34 -12.39
CA GLY A 171 2.43 -5.64 -11.96
C GLY A 171 1.37 -6.70 -11.68
N SER A 172 0.10 -6.32 -11.55
CA SER A 172 -1.03 -7.24 -11.42
C SER A 172 -2.09 -6.95 -12.47
N GLY A 173 -2.62 -7.99 -13.12
CA GLY A 173 -3.86 -7.93 -13.87
C GLY A 173 -5.07 -8.16 -12.96
N TYR A 174 -6.24 -8.41 -13.54
CA TYR A 174 -7.44 -8.76 -12.81
C TYR A 174 -7.53 -10.28 -12.59
N SER A 175 -7.72 -10.69 -11.35
CA SER A 175 -7.80 -12.11 -10.95
C SER A 175 -8.95 -12.36 -9.95
N TYR A 176 -10.02 -11.58 -10.06
CA TYR A 176 -11.21 -11.69 -9.18
C TYR A 176 -10.89 -11.55 -7.67
N GLY A 177 -9.82 -10.83 -7.34
CA GLY A 177 -9.38 -10.61 -5.96
C GLY A 177 -8.44 -11.69 -5.42
N VAL A 178 -8.13 -12.73 -6.19
CA VAL A 178 -7.27 -13.85 -5.77
C VAL A 178 -5.80 -13.54 -6.08
N GLY A 179 -4.89 -13.91 -5.19
CA GLY A 179 -3.45 -13.91 -5.47
C GLY A 179 -2.82 -12.53 -5.60
N SER A 180 -3.02 -11.63 -4.61
CA SER A 180 -2.40 -10.30 -4.63
C SER A 180 -0.87 -10.35 -4.70
N ARG A 181 -0.28 -9.53 -5.58
CA ARG A 181 1.17 -9.24 -5.66
C ARG A 181 1.58 -8.01 -4.86
N VAL A 182 0.61 -7.33 -4.27
CA VAL A 182 0.83 -6.20 -3.36
C VAL A 182 0.46 -6.62 -1.95
N SER A 183 1.43 -6.57 -1.04
CA SER A 183 1.19 -6.87 0.36
C SER A 183 0.53 -5.68 1.04
N LEU A 184 -0.56 -5.92 1.73
CA LEU A 184 -1.19 -4.94 2.60
C LEU A 184 -0.75 -5.21 4.04
N LEU A 185 -0.17 -4.21 4.70
CA LEU A 185 0.25 -4.30 6.09
C LEU A 185 -0.61 -3.39 6.97
N LEU A 186 -0.96 -3.89 8.16
CA LEU A 186 -1.51 -3.10 9.25
C LEU A 186 -0.55 -3.17 10.44
N ASP A 187 -0.01 -2.02 10.85
CA ASP A 187 0.99 -1.89 11.92
C ASP A 187 2.21 -2.82 11.74
N GLY A 188 2.55 -3.13 10.47
CA GLY A 188 3.75 -3.87 10.08
C GLY A 188 3.57 -5.39 9.92
N LEU A 189 2.38 -5.94 10.12
CA LEU A 189 2.06 -7.34 9.81
C LEU A 189 1.13 -7.45 8.60
N PRO A 190 1.29 -8.47 7.73
CA PRO A 190 0.42 -8.71 6.59
C PRO A 190 -1.05 -8.89 7.00
N LEU A 191 -1.96 -8.31 6.19
CA LEU A 191 -3.41 -8.37 6.37
C LEU A 191 -4.09 -8.80 5.05
N LEU A 192 -3.62 -9.89 4.48
CA LEU A 192 -4.26 -10.57 3.35
C LEU A 192 -5.01 -11.79 3.86
N SER A 193 -6.14 -12.14 3.24
CA SER A 193 -6.82 -13.39 3.58
C SER A 193 -5.90 -14.58 3.32
N GLY A 194 -5.90 -15.56 4.21
CA GLY A 194 -4.96 -16.66 4.12
C GLY A 194 -5.19 -17.55 2.89
N ASP A 195 -6.42 -17.78 2.49
CA ASP A 195 -6.79 -18.67 1.40
C ASP A 195 -6.74 -18.03 0.01
N LEU A 196 -7.33 -16.84 -0.14
CA LEU A 196 -7.42 -16.11 -1.41
C LEU A 196 -6.23 -15.16 -1.62
N GLY A 197 -5.57 -14.69 -0.56
CA GLY A 197 -4.62 -13.58 -0.65
C GLY A 197 -5.32 -12.26 -0.97
N GLU A 198 -6.59 -12.11 -0.62
CA GLU A 198 -7.44 -10.96 -0.94
C GLU A 198 -7.25 -9.82 0.06
N ILE A 199 -7.42 -8.58 -0.41
CA ILE A 199 -7.42 -7.37 0.40
C ILE A 199 -8.85 -6.99 0.79
N TRP A 200 -9.14 -6.97 2.10
CA TRP A 200 -10.40 -6.49 2.65
C TRP A 200 -10.31 -5.01 3.03
N TRP A 201 -10.54 -4.12 2.05
CA TRP A 201 -10.43 -2.67 2.25
C TRP A 201 -11.37 -2.13 3.33
N SER A 202 -12.59 -2.64 3.39
CA SER A 202 -13.60 -2.22 4.36
C SER A 202 -13.24 -2.61 5.79
N TYR A 203 -12.33 -3.59 5.97
CA TYR A 203 -11.88 -4.07 7.28
C TYR A 203 -10.89 -3.13 7.98
N LEU A 204 -10.20 -2.28 7.23
CA LEU A 204 -9.21 -1.35 7.79
C LEU A 204 -9.87 -0.26 8.64
N PRO A 205 -9.37 0.02 9.87
CA PRO A 205 -9.96 1.00 10.79
C PRO A 205 -9.60 2.44 10.38
N MET A 206 -10.28 2.99 9.37
CA MET A 206 -10.02 4.32 8.82
C MET A 206 -9.99 5.41 9.89
N GLU A 207 -10.82 5.28 10.93
CA GLU A 207 -10.90 6.19 12.07
C GLU A 207 -9.63 6.24 12.93
N HIS A 208 -8.74 5.25 12.77
CA HIS A 208 -7.48 5.14 13.51
C HIS A 208 -6.23 5.25 12.63
N ILE A 209 -6.35 5.37 11.31
CA ILE A 209 -5.18 5.47 10.44
C ILE A 209 -4.52 6.84 10.61
N GLY A 210 -3.23 6.82 10.91
CA GLY A 210 -2.39 8.02 11.04
C GLY A 210 -1.51 8.29 9.83
N GLN A 211 -1.18 7.24 9.07
CA GLN A 211 -0.32 7.33 7.90
C GLN A 211 -0.51 6.12 7.01
N VAL A 212 -0.41 6.32 5.71
CA VAL A 212 -0.33 5.23 4.73
C VAL A 212 0.95 5.41 3.93
N GLU A 213 1.76 4.36 3.86
CA GLU A 213 3.00 4.32 3.11
C GLU A 213 2.83 3.35 1.94
N VAL A 214 3.05 3.83 0.72
CA VAL A 214 2.99 3.03 -0.49
C VAL A 214 4.40 2.84 -1.01
N ILE A 215 4.94 1.64 -0.85
CA ILE A 215 6.25 1.22 -1.35
C ILE A 215 6.04 0.58 -2.71
N LYS A 216 6.70 1.11 -3.74
CA LYS A 216 6.57 0.62 -5.11
C LYS A 216 7.75 -0.28 -5.47
N GLY A 217 7.47 -1.33 -6.22
CA GLY A 217 8.48 -2.30 -6.66
C GLY A 217 8.74 -3.43 -5.67
N ALA A 218 9.78 -4.25 -5.93
CA ALA A 218 10.04 -5.47 -5.19
C ALA A 218 10.42 -5.21 -3.73
N ALA A 219 9.55 -5.64 -2.81
CA ALA A 219 9.74 -5.57 -1.37
C ALA A 219 9.76 -6.95 -0.69
N SER A 220 9.79 -8.03 -1.49
CA SER A 220 9.73 -9.42 -0.98
C SER A 220 10.87 -9.78 -0.04
N SER A 221 12.05 -9.18 -0.19
CA SER A 221 13.18 -9.41 0.73
C SER A 221 12.90 -8.97 2.17
N LEU A 222 11.96 -8.04 2.40
CA LEU A 222 11.56 -7.61 3.73
C LEU A 222 10.22 -8.21 4.16
N TYR A 223 9.25 -8.28 3.23
CA TYR A 223 7.86 -8.54 3.55
C TYR A 223 7.34 -9.88 3.03
N GLY A 224 8.22 -10.67 2.34
CA GLY A 224 7.93 -12.02 1.91
C GLY A 224 7.02 -12.14 0.70
N THR A 225 6.39 -13.30 0.58
CA THR A 225 5.41 -13.61 -0.46
C THR A 225 4.26 -12.58 -0.48
N GLY A 226 3.74 -12.25 -1.64
CA GLY A 226 2.71 -11.21 -1.80
C GLY A 226 3.24 -9.78 -1.88
N ALA A 227 4.55 -9.52 -1.67
CA ALA A 227 5.17 -8.20 -1.82
C ALA A 227 6.03 -8.09 -3.10
N SER A 228 5.71 -8.85 -4.14
CA SER A 228 6.47 -8.91 -5.39
C SER A 228 6.33 -7.63 -6.23
N ASN A 229 5.20 -6.93 -6.10
CA ASN A 229 4.91 -5.70 -6.84
C ASN A 229 4.93 -4.45 -5.94
N GLY A 230 4.90 -4.61 -4.63
CA GLY A 230 4.98 -3.52 -3.66
C GLY A 230 4.27 -3.81 -2.35
N VAL A 231 4.21 -2.78 -1.51
CA VAL A 231 3.59 -2.85 -0.17
C VAL A 231 2.78 -1.59 0.09
N ILE A 232 1.60 -1.76 0.67
CA ILE A 232 0.80 -0.67 1.23
C ILE A 232 0.73 -0.87 2.74
N HIS A 233 1.34 0.03 3.49
CA HIS A 233 1.43 -0.07 4.93
C HIS A 233 0.54 0.97 5.61
N PHE A 234 -0.47 0.52 6.31
CA PHE A 234 -1.36 1.32 7.14
C PHE A 234 -0.81 1.36 8.56
N ARG A 235 -0.53 2.56 9.03
CA ARG A 235 -0.07 2.80 10.41
C ARG A 235 -1.19 3.43 11.20
N THR A 236 -1.57 2.80 12.30
CA THR A 236 -2.59 3.34 13.19
C THR A 236 -1.98 4.27 14.22
N VAL A 237 -2.77 5.27 14.65
CA VAL A 237 -2.34 6.26 15.64
C VAL A 237 -2.28 5.69 17.05
N TRP A 238 -1.44 6.31 17.89
CA TRP A 238 -1.48 6.24 19.33
C TRP A 238 -2.01 7.57 19.91
N PRO A 239 -2.50 7.60 21.16
CA PRO A 239 -2.91 8.85 21.78
C PRO A 239 -1.77 9.84 21.86
N SER A 240 -2.09 11.12 21.64
CA SER A 240 -1.26 12.24 22.08
C SER A 240 -1.48 12.50 23.57
N SER A 241 -0.88 13.57 24.09
CA SER A 241 -1.03 13.98 25.49
C SER A 241 -2.44 14.35 25.92
N LYS A 242 -3.30 14.75 24.97
CA LYS A 242 -4.69 15.11 25.24
C LYS A 242 -5.60 13.93 24.88
N LYS A 243 -6.60 13.68 25.73
CA LYS A 243 -7.70 12.79 25.33
C LYS A 243 -8.41 13.40 24.12
N GLU A 244 -8.81 12.56 23.21
CA GLU A 244 -9.49 12.99 22.00
C GLU A 244 -10.60 12.00 21.66
N THR A 245 -11.79 12.52 21.42
CA THR A 245 -12.93 11.74 20.89
C THR A 245 -13.37 12.39 19.59
N ILE A 246 -13.40 11.63 18.49
CA ILE A 246 -13.84 12.12 17.17
C ILE A 246 -15.08 11.31 16.79
N VAL A 247 -16.15 12.03 16.45
CA VAL A 247 -17.38 11.46 15.88
C VAL A 247 -17.53 11.97 14.46
N LYS A 248 -17.75 11.07 13.51
CA LYS A 248 -18.01 11.40 12.11
C LYS A 248 -19.32 10.73 11.68
N ALA A 249 -20.14 11.45 10.92
CA ALA A 249 -21.32 10.91 10.27
C ALA A 249 -21.37 11.42 8.81
N PHE A 250 -21.90 10.63 7.92
CA PHE A 250 -22.07 11.02 6.53
C PHE A 250 -23.35 10.45 5.94
N ASN A 251 -23.90 11.20 4.98
CA ASN A 251 -25.01 10.79 4.15
C ASN A 251 -24.68 11.15 2.70
N GLY A 252 -24.95 10.24 1.79
CA GLY A 252 -24.68 10.42 0.36
C GLY A 252 -25.79 9.85 -0.49
N ILE A 253 -25.89 10.37 -1.71
CA ILE A 253 -26.81 9.93 -2.75
C ILE A 253 -26.05 9.69 -4.05
N TYR A 254 -26.53 8.76 -4.85
CA TYR A 254 -26.10 8.55 -6.24
C TYR A 254 -27.08 9.27 -7.18
N SER A 255 -26.54 9.98 -8.17
CA SER A 255 -27.34 10.58 -9.24
C SER A 255 -27.81 9.53 -10.24
N ASP A 256 -28.71 9.91 -11.11
CA ASP A 256 -29.05 9.10 -12.27
C ASP A 256 -27.82 8.85 -13.15
N PRO A 257 -27.73 7.66 -13.79
CA PRO A 257 -26.67 7.35 -14.73
C PRO A 257 -26.69 8.24 -15.95
N GLN A 258 -25.64 8.25 -16.75
CA GLN A 258 -25.58 8.97 -18.02
C GLN A 258 -26.54 8.38 -19.06
N ASN A 259 -26.75 7.06 -19.04
CA ASN A 259 -27.74 6.37 -19.87
C ASN A 259 -28.96 6.02 -19.01
N ASP A 260 -30.08 6.63 -19.30
CA ASP A 260 -31.34 6.46 -18.57
C ASP A 260 -31.83 5.00 -18.57
N ALA A 261 -31.49 4.20 -19.59
CA ALA A 261 -31.86 2.80 -19.67
C ALA A 261 -31.27 1.92 -18.55
N TRP A 262 -30.16 2.35 -17.92
CA TRP A 262 -29.52 1.63 -16.81
C TRP A 262 -30.20 1.88 -15.47
N ARG A 263 -31.09 2.92 -15.39
CA ARG A 263 -31.78 3.30 -14.17
C ARG A 263 -32.85 2.26 -13.82
N TRP A 264 -32.61 1.44 -12.82
CA TRP A 264 -33.52 0.40 -12.35
C TRP A 264 -34.43 0.88 -11.19
N TRP A 265 -34.15 2.05 -10.58
CA TRP A 265 -34.95 2.66 -9.51
C TRP A 265 -35.91 3.69 -10.08
N ASP A 266 -37.03 3.93 -9.37
CA ASP A 266 -38.04 4.93 -9.72
C ASP A 266 -37.80 6.30 -9.04
N ASP A 267 -38.60 7.28 -9.32
CA ASP A 267 -38.48 8.64 -8.79
C ASP A 267 -38.75 8.75 -7.29
N SER A 268 -39.32 7.72 -6.66
CA SER A 268 -39.62 7.69 -5.21
C SER A 268 -38.43 7.25 -4.39
N PHE A 269 -37.37 6.70 -5.00
CA PHE A 269 -36.20 6.13 -4.36
C PHE A 269 -34.94 6.45 -5.13
N SER A 270 -33.90 6.92 -4.43
CA SER A 270 -32.53 7.00 -4.97
C SER A 270 -31.61 6.14 -4.13
N PRO A 271 -30.61 5.47 -4.73
CA PRO A 271 -29.60 4.75 -3.98
C PRO A 271 -28.86 5.69 -3.02
N VAL A 272 -28.66 5.23 -1.77
CA VAL A 272 -28.12 6.06 -0.68
C VAL A 272 -26.98 5.39 0.04
N LEU A 273 -26.06 6.21 0.53
CA LEU A 273 -24.88 5.82 1.27
C LEU A 273 -24.87 6.54 2.62
N ASN A 274 -24.87 5.79 3.72
CA ASN A 274 -24.91 6.35 5.06
C ASN A 274 -23.86 5.68 5.96
N GLY A 275 -23.33 6.42 6.92
CA GLY A 275 -22.47 5.82 7.92
C GLY A 275 -22.10 6.75 9.05
N ALA A 276 -21.57 6.15 10.10
CA ALA A 276 -21.05 6.85 11.25
C ALA A 276 -19.83 6.13 11.82
N SER A 277 -18.94 6.88 12.42
CA SER A 277 -17.79 6.33 13.14
C SER A 277 -17.49 7.13 14.40
N VAL A 278 -16.93 6.46 15.38
CA VAL A 278 -16.39 7.05 16.60
C VAL A 278 -14.99 6.54 16.84
N SER A 279 -14.10 7.43 17.28
CA SER A 279 -12.73 7.11 17.70
C SER A 279 -12.46 7.83 19.01
N HIS A 280 -12.02 7.11 20.03
CA HIS A 280 -11.56 7.67 21.28
C HIS A 280 -10.12 7.27 21.55
N ARG A 281 -9.30 8.26 21.96
CA ARG A 281 -7.88 8.08 22.26
C ARG A 281 -7.55 8.75 23.58
N GLN A 282 -6.90 8.01 24.47
CA GLN A 282 -6.50 8.54 25.77
C GLN A 282 -5.20 7.89 26.23
N SER A 283 -4.30 8.72 26.75
CA SER A 283 -3.07 8.30 27.41
C SER A 283 -3.18 8.56 28.91
N TRP A 284 -2.81 7.60 29.71
CA TRP A 284 -2.53 7.71 31.13
C TRP A 284 -1.02 7.53 31.35
N ASP A 285 -0.55 7.68 32.56
CA ASP A 285 0.88 7.59 32.89
C ASP A 285 1.59 6.41 32.18
N LYS A 286 1.10 5.19 32.37
CA LYS A 286 1.72 3.96 31.83
C LYS A 286 0.88 3.22 30.80
N VAL A 287 -0.29 3.72 30.44
CA VAL A 287 -1.25 3.02 29.58
C VAL A 287 -1.80 3.94 28.52
N ASP A 288 -1.80 3.49 27.27
CA ASP A 288 -2.48 4.15 26.15
C ASP A 288 -3.64 3.29 25.66
N LEU A 289 -4.76 3.93 25.41
CA LEU A 289 -5.97 3.33 24.87
C LEU A 289 -6.38 4.01 23.56
N VAL A 290 -6.70 3.23 22.55
CA VAL A 290 -7.43 3.65 21.36
C VAL A 290 -8.59 2.69 21.16
N VAL A 291 -9.80 3.22 21.07
CA VAL A 291 -11.00 2.43 20.75
C VAL A 291 -11.83 3.13 19.71
N GLY A 292 -12.50 2.38 18.86
CA GLY A 292 -13.36 2.95 17.84
C GLY A 292 -14.34 1.96 17.26
N GLY A 293 -15.30 2.52 16.55
CA GLY A 293 -16.31 1.76 15.85
C GLY A 293 -16.77 2.48 14.59
N ASN A 294 -17.26 1.71 13.64
CA ASN A 294 -17.83 2.19 12.40
C ASN A 294 -19.05 1.37 12.03
N VAL A 295 -20.10 2.04 11.59
CA VAL A 295 -21.26 1.43 10.95
C VAL A 295 -21.48 2.10 9.59
N MET A 296 -21.87 1.31 8.58
CA MET A 296 -22.14 1.80 7.25
C MET A 296 -23.27 1.00 6.61
N SER A 297 -24.09 1.69 5.84
CA SER A 297 -25.09 1.12 4.92
C SER A 297 -24.99 1.82 3.59
N ASP A 298 -24.65 1.09 2.57
CA ASP A 298 -24.62 1.51 1.17
C ASP A 298 -25.67 0.70 0.40
N LYS A 299 -26.70 1.37 -0.12
CA LYS A 299 -27.57 0.83 -1.15
C LYS A 299 -27.04 1.36 -2.47
N THR A 300 -26.22 0.56 -3.13
CA THR A 300 -25.48 1.02 -4.31
C THR A 300 -26.39 1.29 -5.51
N TYR A 301 -25.82 1.91 -6.54
CA TYR A 301 -26.47 2.10 -7.84
C TYR A 301 -26.66 0.78 -8.61
N LEU A 302 -26.00 -0.31 -8.23
CA LEU A 302 -26.18 -1.65 -8.79
C LEU A 302 -27.41 -2.32 -8.17
N SER A 303 -28.28 -2.95 -8.96
CA SER A 303 -29.59 -3.42 -8.51
C SER A 303 -29.53 -4.46 -7.37
N THR A 304 -28.54 -5.33 -7.40
CA THR A 304 -28.28 -6.33 -6.33
C THR A 304 -27.19 -5.88 -5.39
N GLY A 305 -26.58 -4.70 -5.67
CA GLY A 305 -25.47 -4.17 -4.89
C GLY A 305 -25.93 -3.57 -3.57
N HIS A 306 -25.33 -3.99 -2.48
CA HIS A 306 -25.45 -3.34 -1.18
C HIS A 306 -24.27 -3.73 -0.28
N GLU A 307 -23.95 -2.88 0.68
CA GLU A 307 -23.01 -3.21 1.75
C GLU A 307 -23.56 -2.69 3.09
N GLN A 308 -23.68 -3.57 4.05
CA GLN A 308 -23.96 -3.22 5.44
C GLN A 308 -22.82 -3.77 6.29
N ARG A 309 -22.20 -2.92 7.11
CA ARG A 309 -21.13 -3.35 7.98
C ARG A 309 -21.16 -2.69 9.36
N ALA A 310 -20.68 -3.43 10.34
CA ALA A 310 -20.36 -2.95 11.66
C ALA A 310 -18.96 -3.41 12.05
N ARG A 311 -18.10 -2.49 12.48
CA ARG A 311 -16.72 -2.77 12.89
C ARG A 311 -16.43 -2.16 14.23
N LEU A 312 -15.70 -2.90 15.06
CA LEU A 312 -15.12 -2.45 16.31
C LEU A 312 -13.60 -2.65 16.27
N SER A 313 -12.87 -1.73 16.88
CA SER A 313 -11.42 -1.79 16.97
C SER A 313 -10.94 -1.28 18.32
N ALA A 314 -9.90 -1.90 18.87
CA ALA A 314 -9.30 -1.51 20.15
C ALA A 314 -7.78 -1.73 20.11
N LYS A 315 -7.03 -0.84 20.76
CA LYS A 315 -5.58 -0.96 20.97
C LYS A 315 -5.24 -0.55 22.38
N LEU A 316 -4.39 -1.34 23.02
CA LEU A 316 -3.80 -1.05 24.33
C LEU A 316 -2.28 -1.13 24.21
N ARG A 317 -1.58 -0.19 24.84
CA ARG A 317 -0.14 -0.19 25.01
C ARG A 317 0.20 0.10 26.46
N PHE A 318 1.13 -0.68 26.99
CA PHE A 318 1.69 -0.52 28.31
C PHE A 318 3.14 -0.04 28.20
N ARG A 319 3.50 0.96 29.01
CA ARG A 319 4.80 1.63 29.06
C ARG A 319 5.36 1.60 30.47
N PRO A 320 5.80 0.44 30.98
CA PRO A 320 6.49 0.38 32.27
C PRO A 320 7.85 1.09 32.22
N GLU A 321 8.35 1.52 33.36
CA GLU A 321 9.57 2.33 33.51
C GLU A 321 10.88 1.62 33.07
N ASN A 322 10.85 0.31 32.88
CA ASN A 322 12.02 -0.50 32.55
C ASN A 322 12.36 -0.56 31.04
N GLY A 323 11.79 0.31 30.22
CA GLY A 323 12.03 0.33 28.77
C GLY A 323 11.37 -0.79 27.98
N LEU A 324 10.53 -1.61 28.60
CA LEU A 324 9.71 -2.63 27.97
C LEU A 324 8.41 -2.00 27.48
N LEU A 325 8.11 -2.13 26.18
CA LEU A 325 6.82 -1.75 25.60
C LEU A 325 6.08 -3.00 25.16
N TYR A 326 4.83 -3.13 25.55
CA TYR A 326 4.00 -4.23 25.04
C TYR A 326 2.54 -3.80 24.90
N GLY A 327 1.83 -4.51 24.08
CA GLY A 327 0.45 -4.16 23.82
C GLY A 327 -0.29 -5.22 23.03
N ILE A 328 -1.54 -4.91 22.79
CA ILE A 328 -2.44 -5.73 21.99
C ILE A 328 -3.35 -4.83 21.17
N SER A 329 -3.62 -5.21 19.94
CA SER A 329 -4.67 -4.61 19.12
C SER A 329 -5.63 -5.67 18.61
N ALA A 330 -6.89 -5.30 18.43
CA ALA A 330 -7.91 -6.19 17.92
C ALA A 330 -8.91 -5.42 17.06
N ILE A 331 -9.37 -6.08 16.00
CA ILE A 331 -10.45 -5.60 15.14
C ILE A 331 -11.42 -6.75 14.94
N ALA A 332 -12.73 -6.45 14.94
CA ALA A 332 -13.78 -7.38 14.57
C ALA A 332 -14.77 -6.66 13.66
N GLN A 333 -15.18 -7.30 12.58
CA GLN A 333 -16.13 -6.74 11.61
C GLN A 333 -17.11 -7.81 11.15
N PHE A 334 -18.37 -7.42 11.12
CA PHE A 334 -19.42 -8.13 10.40
C PHE A 334 -19.81 -7.31 9.17
N THR A 335 -19.95 -7.99 8.01
CA THR A 335 -20.35 -7.39 6.74
C THR A 335 -21.39 -8.27 6.06
N GLN A 336 -22.46 -7.66 5.57
CA GLN A 336 -23.37 -8.26 4.61
C GLN A 336 -23.29 -7.45 3.33
N MET A 337 -23.08 -8.11 2.20
CA MET A 337 -22.96 -7.44 0.91
C MET A 337 -23.61 -8.26 -0.20
N GLY A 338 -24.28 -7.53 -1.11
CA GLY A 338 -24.70 -8.02 -2.41
C GLY A 338 -23.78 -7.46 -3.49
N ARG A 339 -23.45 -8.27 -4.47
CA ARG A 339 -22.64 -7.89 -5.61
C ARG A 339 -22.95 -8.76 -6.81
N PHE A 340 -22.57 -8.29 -8.00
CA PHE A 340 -22.51 -9.13 -9.19
C PHE A 340 -21.17 -8.93 -9.92
N ILE A 341 -20.86 -9.87 -10.80
CA ILE A 341 -19.58 -9.90 -11.50
C ILE A 341 -19.69 -9.29 -12.88
N LEU A 342 -20.79 -9.57 -13.63
CA LEU A 342 -20.99 -9.14 -15.00
C LEU A 342 -22.36 -8.48 -15.14
N TRP A 343 -22.45 -7.41 -15.92
CA TRP A 343 -23.73 -6.79 -16.30
C TRP A 343 -24.53 -7.69 -17.24
N ASP A 344 -25.83 -7.47 -17.28
CA ASP A 344 -26.74 -8.19 -18.16
C ASP A 344 -26.55 -7.75 -19.62
N ASP A 345 -26.67 -6.46 -19.89
CA ASP A 345 -26.44 -5.90 -21.23
C ASP A 345 -25.97 -4.45 -21.10
N TYR A 346 -24.91 -4.07 -21.86
CA TYR A 346 -24.35 -2.73 -21.76
C TYR A 346 -25.31 -1.64 -22.19
N GLU A 347 -26.06 -1.82 -23.26
CA GLU A 347 -26.91 -0.77 -23.85
C GLU A 347 -28.17 -0.51 -23.01
N THR A 348 -28.75 -1.54 -22.41
CA THR A 348 -30.09 -1.47 -21.81
C THR A 348 -30.14 -1.71 -20.30
N SER A 349 -29.17 -2.41 -19.72
CA SER A 349 -29.25 -2.93 -18.35
C SER A 349 -27.90 -3.09 -17.66
N ALA A 350 -26.95 -2.16 -17.88
CA ALA A 350 -25.60 -2.28 -17.33
C ALA A 350 -25.52 -2.24 -15.79
N TYR A 351 -26.56 -1.82 -15.10
CA TYR A 351 -26.66 -1.86 -13.64
C TYR A 351 -27.43 -3.09 -13.10
N LEU A 352 -27.90 -3.96 -13.98
CA LEU A 352 -28.50 -5.25 -13.63
C LEU A 352 -27.48 -6.37 -13.82
N PRO A 353 -27.56 -7.46 -13.01
CA PRO A 353 -26.65 -8.58 -13.15
C PRO A 353 -27.01 -9.50 -14.32
N MET A 354 -25.99 -9.97 -15.02
CA MET A 354 -26.13 -11.16 -15.86
C MET A 354 -26.60 -12.34 -15.01
N ASN A 355 -27.49 -13.16 -15.55
CA ASN A 355 -28.04 -14.29 -14.82
C ASN A 355 -26.93 -15.20 -14.22
N GLY A 356 -27.09 -15.60 -12.96
CA GLY A 356 -26.12 -16.43 -12.24
C GLY A 356 -24.89 -15.71 -11.71
N THR A 357 -24.62 -14.44 -12.08
CA THR A 357 -23.39 -13.74 -11.66
C THR A 357 -23.54 -12.90 -10.38
N SER A 358 -24.72 -12.86 -9.78
CA SER A 358 -24.97 -12.16 -8.52
C SER A 358 -24.75 -13.04 -7.31
N SER A 359 -24.26 -12.48 -6.22
CA SER A 359 -24.12 -13.16 -4.94
C SER A 359 -24.52 -12.25 -3.77
N GLU A 360 -25.04 -12.86 -2.72
CA GLU A 360 -25.24 -12.25 -1.43
C GLU A 360 -24.39 -12.97 -0.38
N ASP A 361 -23.51 -12.22 0.27
CA ASP A 361 -22.50 -12.75 1.16
C ASP A 361 -22.58 -12.14 2.55
N LYS A 362 -22.38 -12.94 3.59
CA LYS A 362 -22.18 -12.50 4.96
C LYS A 362 -20.80 -12.91 5.42
N TRP A 363 -20.03 -11.94 5.93
CA TRP A 363 -18.66 -12.15 6.36
C TRP A 363 -18.46 -11.74 7.80
N PHE A 364 -17.64 -12.50 8.50
CA PHE A 364 -17.08 -12.12 9.78
C PHE A 364 -15.56 -12.18 9.70
N ASN A 365 -14.91 -11.05 9.95
CA ASN A 365 -13.46 -10.93 9.96
C ASN A 365 -13.00 -10.44 11.32
N MET A 366 -11.92 -11.02 11.85
CA MET A 366 -11.32 -10.57 13.11
C MET A 366 -9.82 -10.79 13.13
N ASN A 367 -9.09 -9.88 13.78
CA ASN A 367 -7.69 -10.11 14.16
C ASN A 367 -7.41 -9.73 15.60
N ILE A 368 -6.39 -10.37 16.17
CA ILE A 368 -5.83 -10.06 17.48
C ILE A 368 -4.33 -10.07 17.33
N ASP A 369 -3.68 -8.96 17.70
CA ASP A 369 -2.26 -8.69 17.44
C ASP A 369 -1.52 -8.33 18.75
N PRO A 370 -1.06 -9.30 19.54
CA PRO A 370 -0.13 -9.06 20.64
C PRO A 370 1.26 -8.67 20.11
N TRP A 371 1.91 -7.75 20.80
CA TRP A 371 3.27 -7.35 20.46
C TRP A 371 4.08 -6.95 21.66
N LEU A 372 5.39 -7.02 21.52
CA LEU A 372 6.40 -6.72 22.54
C LEU A 372 7.59 -6.02 21.87
N SER A 373 8.13 -4.98 22.51
CA SER A 373 9.36 -4.31 22.07
C SER A 373 10.18 -3.88 23.28
N PHE A 374 11.49 -4.07 23.22
CA PHE A 374 12.42 -3.60 24.25
C PHE A 374 13.80 -3.33 23.66
N SER A 375 14.56 -2.48 24.34
CA SER A 375 15.97 -2.23 24.03
C SER A 375 16.86 -3.03 24.97
N GLY A 376 17.76 -3.81 24.40
CA GLY A 376 18.76 -4.55 25.18
C GLY A 376 19.84 -3.63 25.76
N LYS A 377 20.56 -4.09 26.78
CA LYS A 377 21.64 -3.34 27.45
C LYS A 377 22.76 -2.87 26.50
N ASN A 378 22.91 -3.53 25.34
CA ASN A 378 23.94 -3.21 24.34
C ASN A 378 23.40 -2.34 23.19
N GLY A 379 22.26 -1.64 23.37
CA GLY A 379 21.65 -0.78 22.35
C GLY A 379 20.91 -1.53 21.24
N GLY A 380 20.78 -2.85 21.32
CA GLY A 380 20.01 -3.64 20.36
C GLY A 380 18.49 -3.52 20.61
N SER A 381 17.73 -3.32 19.58
CA SER A 381 16.24 -3.26 19.59
C SER A 381 15.66 -4.64 19.29
N HIS A 382 14.77 -5.10 20.15
CA HIS A 382 14.06 -6.37 20.02
C HIS A 382 12.57 -6.09 19.81
N LYS A 383 11.97 -6.63 18.75
CA LYS A 383 10.54 -6.49 18.46
C LYS A 383 9.95 -7.85 18.12
N LEU A 384 8.93 -8.25 18.87
CA LEU A 384 8.09 -9.42 18.59
C LEU A 384 6.68 -8.94 18.27
N LYS A 385 6.15 -9.36 17.14
CA LYS A 385 4.76 -9.10 16.75
C LYS A 385 4.11 -10.42 16.39
N THR A 386 2.88 -10.60 16.81
CA THR A 386 2.09 -11.78 16.46
C THR A 386 0.71 -11.35 15.98
N ARG A 387 0.08 -12.16 15.15
CA ARG A 387 -1.28 -11.94 14.66
C ARG A 387 -2.03 -13.27 14.59
N PHE A 388 -3.22 -13.28 15.12
CA PHE A 388 -4.27 -14.20 14.70
C PHE A 388 -5.24 -13.43 13.81
N TYR A 389 -5.47 -13.92 12.59
CA TYR A 389 -6.42 -13.33 11.66
C TYR A 389 -7.37 -14.42 11.14
N ARG A 390 -8.67 -14.15 11.26
CA ARG A 390 -9.73 -15.03 10.78
C ARG A 390 -10.64 -14.30 9.81
N THR A 391 -10.94 -14.95 8.69
CA THR A 391 -12.02 -14.59 7.77
C THR A 391 -13.01 -15.74 7.72
N SER A 392 -14.31 -15.45 7.70
CA SER A 392 -15.36 -16.47 7.59
C SER A 392 -16.50 -15.97 6.72
N ARG A 393 -16.89 -16.75 5.73
CA ARG A 393 -18.05 -16.51 4.87
C ARG A 393 -19.18 -17.45 5.27
N PHE A 394 -20.38 -16.90 5.38
CA PHE A 394 -21.60 -17.64 5.72
C PHE A 394 -22.47 -17.72 4.49
N ASN A 395 -23.05 -18.87 4.25
CA ASN A 395 -24.08 -19.06 3.24
C ASN A 395 -25.44 -18.49 3.72
N PRO A 396 -26.44 -18.38 2.86
CA PRO A 396 -27.77 -17.86 3.25
C PRO A 396 -28.43 -18.65 4.40
N SER A 397 -28.13 -19.94 4.58
CA SER A 397 -28.63 -20.75 5.70
C SER A 397 -27.94 -20.46 7.04
N GLY A 398 -26.89 -19.61 7.04
CA GLY A 398 -26.14 -19.24 8.24
C GLY A 398 -24.99 -20.19 8.58
N SER A 399 -24.73 -21.23 7.78
CA SER A 399 -23.59 -22.12 7.95
C SER A 399 -22.32 -21.49 7.37
N ILE A 400 -21.15 -21.83 7.92
CA ILE A 400 -19.87 -21.39 7.38
C ILE A 400 -19.58 -22.16 6.09
N SER A 401 -19.51 -21.42 4.97
CA SER A 401 -19.18 -22.00 3.65
C SER A 401 -17.67 -21.94 3.36
N MET A 402 -16.96 -20.95 3.93
CA MET A 402 -15.52 -20.79 3.81
C MET A 402 -14.96 -20.12 5.06
N ALA A 403 -13.83 -20.56 5.53
CA ALA A 403 -13.10 -19.90 6.60
C ALA A 403 -11.58 -20.08 6.45
N SER A 404 -10.85 -19.03 6.78
CA SER A 404 -9.39 -19.06 6.84
C SER A 404 -8.92 -18.53 8.20
N ASN A 405 -8.04 -19.28 8.86
CA ASN A 405 -7.37 -18.88 10.07
C ASN A 405 -5.88 -18.76 9.77
N LEU A 406 -5.30 -17.62 10.10
CA LEU A 406 -3.92 -17.28 9.84
C LEU A 406 -3.25 -16.87 11.15
N TYR A 407 -2.23 -17.61 11.56
CA TYR A 407 -1.39 -17.33 12.73
C TYR A 407 -0.03 -16.88 12.24
N MET A 408 0.41 -15.70 12.67
CA MET A 408 1.70 -15.13 12.29
C MET A 408 2.53 -14.79 13.53
N ALA A 409 3.84 -14.93 13.40
CA ALA A 409 4.80 -14.42 14.36
C ALA A 409 6.01 -13.84 13.60
N GLU A 410 6.40 -12.62 13.94
CA GLU A 410 7.59 -11.95 13.43
C GLU A 410 8.46 -11.49 14.60
N TYR A 411 9.72 -11.90 14.60
CA TYR A 411 10.72 -11.37 15.51
C TYR A 411 11.80 -10.64 14.72
N LYS A 412 12.14 -9.44 15.18
CA LYS A 412 13.21 -8.60 14.62
C LYS A 412 14.19 -8.18 15.69
N TYR A 413 15.46 -8.32 15.39
CA TYR A 413 16.56 -7.74 16.14
C TYR A 413 17.27 -6.72 15.27
N GLY A 414 17.34 -5.47 15.72
CA GLY A 414 18.03 -4.39 15.04
C GLY A 414 19.10 -3.77 15.92
N ARG A 415 20.22 -3.38 15.33
CA ARG A 415 21.33 -2.74 16.05
C ARG A 415 22.07 -1.76 15.15
N GLU A 416 22.42 -0.61 15.71
CA GLU A 416 23.46 0.26 15.17
C GLU A 416 24.83 -0.34 15.57
N ILE A 417 25.59 -0.81 14.57
CA ILE A 417 26.91 -1.42 14.77
C ILE A 417 27.92 -0.32 15.05
N ASN A 418 27.84 0.77 14.29
CA ASN A 418 28.59 2.01 14.48
C ASN A 418 27.80 3.17 13.84
N GLU A 419 28.37 4.38 13.83
CA GLU A 419 27.74 5.58 13.25
C GLU A 419 27.44 5.49 11.74
N HIS A 420 28.02 4.53 11.04
CA HIS A 420 27.87 4.35 9.59
C HIS A 420 27.08 3.12 9.20
N ILE A 421 26.91 2.16 10.09
CA ILE A 421 26.33 0.86 9.76
C ILE A 421 25.26 0.46 10.77
N SER A 422 24.08 0.17 10.28
CA SER A 422 22.99 -0.47 11.03
C SER A 422 22.70 -1.84 10.43
N ALA A 423 22.34 -2.81 11.25
CA ALA A 423 21.94 -4.14 10.79
C ALA A 423 20.65 -4.59 11.48
N GLN A 424 19.85 -5.35 10.75
CA GLN A 424 18.65 -6.00 11.26
C GLN A 424 18.63 -7.44 10.78
N VAL A 425 18.23 -8.34 11.66
CA VAL A 425 17.92 -9.73 11.32
C VAL A 425 16.56 -10.10 11.90
N GLY A 426 15.87 -11.02 11.27
CA GLY A 426 14.56 -11.43 11.75
C GLY A 426 14.14 -12.79 11.25
N THR A 427 13.11 -13.31 11.89
CA THR A 427 12.39 -14.51 11.49
C THR A 427 10.91 -14.19 11.35
N PHE A 428 10.27 -14.86 10.43
CA PHE A 428 8.82 -14.79 10.23
C PHE A 428 8.28 -16.20 10.10
N MET A 429 7.12 -16.45 10.68
CA MET A 429 6.41 -17.70 10.54
C MET A 429 4.93 -17.40 10.34
N SER A 430 4.31 -18.09 9.41
CA SER A 430 2.86 -18.12 9.29
C SER A 430 2.36 -19.56 9.19
N LEU A 431 1.30 -19.85 9.94
CA LEU A 431 0.56 -21.09 9.87
C LEU A 431 -0.87 -20.74 9.44
N GLN A 432 -1.31 -21.34 8.37
CA GLN A 432 -2.61 -21.07 7.78
C GLN A 432 -3.41 -22.35 7.72
N SER A 433 -4.68 -22.28 8.16
CA SER A 433 -5.66 -23.34 8.04
C SER A 433 -6.89 -22.80 7.31
N SER A 434 -7.18 -23.32 6.14
CA SER A 434 -8.29 -22.89 5.31
C SER A 434 -9.28 -24.03 5.12
N PHE A 435 -10.56 -23.70 5.25
CA PHE A 435 -11.69 -24.61 5.10
C PHE A 435 -12.64 -24.07 4.03
N SER A 436 -13.03 -24.92 3.10
CA SER A 436 -14.11 -24.65 2.15
C SER A 436 -14.68 -25.94 1.59
N SER A 437 -15.99 -25.97 1.34
CA SER A 437 -16.62 -27.04 0.56
C SER A 437 -16.18 -27.06 -0.91
N LEU A 438 -15.50 -26.00 -1.36
CA LEU A 438 -14.98 -25.84 -2.72
C LEU A 438 -13.51 -26.30 -2.86
N TYR A 439 -12.94 -26.88 -1.79
CA TYR A 439 -11.59 -27.47 -1.80
C TYR A 439 -11.68 -29.00 -1.76
N PRO A 440 -10.79 -29.73 -2.44
CA PRO A 440 -10.68 -31.17 -2.28
C PRO A 440 -10.25 -31.47 -0.83
N GLY A 441 -11.04 -32.32 -0.14
CA GLY A 441 -10.71 -32.73 1.24
C GLY A 441 -11.07 -31.75 2.34
N VAL A 442 -11.82 -30.70 2.05
CA VAL A 442 -12.48 -29.80 3.01
C VAL A 442 -11.55 -28.87 3.80
N SER A 443 -10.32 -29.24 4.13
CA SER A 443 -9.38 -28.39 4.90
C SER A 443 -7.96 -28.51 4.38
N ILE A 444 -7.29 -27.36 4.22
CA ILE A 444 -5.92 -27.26 3.73
C ILE A 444 -5.09 -26.51 4.76
N LEU A 445 -3.91 -27.04 5.08
CA LEU A 445 -2.95 -26.48 6.02
C LEU A 445 -1.68 -26.07 5.27
N THR A 446 -1.17 -24.84 5.50
CA THR A 446 0.13 -24.42 4.99
C THR A 446 0.96 -23.77 6.08
N PHE A 447 2.27 -23.94 6.01
CA PHE A 447 3.24 -23.38 6.93
C PHE A 447 4.35 -22.67 6.16
N ASN A 448 4.57 -21.38 6.47
CA ASN A 448 5.58 -20.56 5.80
C ASN A 448 6.60 -20.02 6.82
N PRO A 449 7.71 -20.71 7.04
CA PRO A 449 8.84 -20.18 7.80
C PRO A 449 9.77 -19.36 6.92
N ALA A 450 10.29 -18.25 7.47
CA ALA A 450 11.25 -17.39 6.79
C ALA A 450 12.31 -16.83 7.74
N VAL A 451 13.50 -16.59 7.17
CA VAL A 451 14.59 -15.82 7.80
C VAL A 451 14.97 -14.69 6.88
N PHE A 452 15.29 -13.52 7.43
CA PHE A 452 15.68 -12.36 6.64
C PHE A 452 16.66 -11.47 7.40
N GLY A 453 17.37 -10.64 6.65
CA GLY A 453 18.28 -9.66 7.22
C GLY A 453 18.54 -8.51 6.28
N GLN A 454 18.96 -7.40 6.85
CA GLN A 454 19.27 -6.17 6.11
C GLN A 454 20.44 -5.45 6.80
N ILE A 455 21.32 -4.91 5.99
CA ILE A 455 22.41 -4.01 6.42
C ILE A 455 22.21 -2.68 5.70
N GLU A 456 22.27 -1.60 6.45
CA GLU A 456 22.20 -0.22 5.95
C GLU A 456 23.51 0.49 6.23
N GLY A 457 24.02 1.17 5.20
CA GLY A 457 25.19 2.02 5.27
C GLY A 457 24.84 3.48 5.13
N HIS A 458 25.49 4.34 5.92
CA HIS A 458 25.43 5.79 5.79
C HIS A 458 26.84 6.37 5.81
N HIS A 459 27.25 6.98 4.70
CA HIS A 459 28.56 7.61 4.61
C HIS A 459 28.44 8.99 3.90
N GLY A 460 28.45 10.03 4.68
CA GLY A 460 28.21 11.39 4.20
C GLY A 460 26.88 11.54 3.46
N ARG A 461 26.93 11.80 2.17
CA ARG A 461 25.75 11.96 1.29
C ARG A 461 25.22 10.64 0.70
N LEU A 462 25.94 9.52 0.93
CA LEU A 462 25.56 8.23 0.39
C LEU A 462 24.87 7.37 1.45
N ARG A 463 23.70 6.87 1.12
CA ARG A 463 23.01 5.80 1.84
C ARG A 463 22.95 4.56 0.96
N SER A 464 23.10 3.41 1.58
CA SER A 464 23.05 2.13 0.88
C SER A 464 22.29 1.11 1.71
N VAL A 465 21.70 0.13 1.05
CA VAL A 465 21.01 -0.98 1.67
C VAL A 465 21.32 -2.27 0.91
N ILE A 466 21.55 -3.35 1.64
CA ILE A 466 21.58 -4.71 1.12
C ILE A 466 20.73 -5.56 2.04
N GLY A 467 19.83 -6.36 1.46
CA GLY A 467 18.94 -7.25 2.21
C GLY A 467 18.84 -8.61 1.54
N ALA A 468 18.51 -9.61 2.33
CA ALA A 468 18.27 -10.96 1.88
C ALA A 468 17.15 -11.61 2.68
N ARG A 469 16.40 -12.52 2.04
CA ARG A 469 15.35 -13.35 2.64
C ARG A 469 15.39 -14.74 2.04
N PHE A 470 15.05 -15.72 2.86
CA PHE A 470 14.77 -17.07 2.46
C PHE A 470 13.47 -17.51 3.11
N GLU A 471 12.54 -18.05 2.33
CA GLU A 471 11.21 -18.47 2.79
C GLU A 471 10.81 -19.79 2.14
N ASN A 472 10.19 -20.67 2.91
CA ASN A 472 9.57 -21.90 2.42
C ASN A 472 8.05 -21.80 2.51
N ASN A 473 7.36 -22.51 1.63
CA ASN A 473 5.92 -22.76 1.69
C ASN A 473 5.69 -24.26 1.71
N ILE A 474 5.21 -24.77 2.83
CA ILE A 474 5.05 -26.18 3.11
C ILE A 474 3.57 -26.49 3.27
N ASN A 475 3.06 -27.37 2.42
CA ASN A 475 1.73 -27.96 2.55
C ASN A 475 1.92 -29.46 2.85
N PRO A 476 1.75 -29.90 4.11
CA PRO A 476 2.03 -31.28 4.51
C PRO A 476 1.23 -32.29 3.71
N GLY A 477 1.94 -33.22 3.05
CA GLY A 477 1.34 -34.27 2.21
C GLY A 477 1.03 -33.90 0.77
N PHE A 478 1.28 -32.63 0.35
CA PHE A 478 1.05 -32.18 -1.02
C PHE A 478 2.32 -31.63 -1.67
N TYR A 479 2.94 -30.58 -1.11
CA TYR A 479 4.12 -29.94 -1.70
C TYR A 479 4.98 -29.19 -0.68
N GLU A 480 6.23 -28.94 -1.06
CA GLU A 480 7.14 -28.00 -0.43
C GLU A 480 7.81 -27.16 -1.52
N GLU A 481 7.69 -25.84 -1.40
CA GLU A 481 8.30 -24.88 -2.31
C GLU A 481 9.22 -23.92 -1.54
N SER A 482 10.28 -23.46 -2.19
CA SER A 482 11.25 -22.51 -1.61
C SER A 482 11.38 -21.29 -2.49
N SER A 483 11.49 -20.11 -1.86
CA SER A 483 11.80 -18.87 -2.57
C SER A 483 13.23 -18.83 -3.15
N GLY A 484 14.12 -19.73 -2.68
CA GLY A 484 15.55 -19.49 -2.81
C GLY A 484 16.00 -18.23 -2.03
N PRO A 485 17.27 -17.84 -2.11
CA PRO A 485 17.75 -16.56 -1.60
C PRO A 485 17.18 -15.39 -2.44
N VAL A 486 16.41 -14.51 -1.81
CA VAL A 486 15.82 -13.32 -2.43
C VAL A 486 16.61 -12.11 -1.98
N LEU A 487 17.29 -11.47 -2.89
CA LEU A 487 18.23 -10.38 -2.63
C LEU A 487 17.63 -9.02 -3.01
N ARG A 488 18.04 -7.98 -2.29
CA ARG A 488 17.83 -6.59 -2.70
C ARG A 488 19.06 -5.75 -2.40
N ALA A 489 19.29 -4.73 -3.23
CA ALA A 489 20.30 -3.70 -3.00
C ALA A 489 19.76 -2.34 -3.47
N GLY A 490 20.22 -1.27 -2.85
CA GLY A 490 19.86 0.06 -3.27
C GLY A 490 20.81 1.12 -2.70
N ILE A 491 20.86 2.24 -3.40
CA ILE A 491 21.61 3.43 -3.04
C ILE A 491 20.74 4.67 -3.14
N ASN A 492 21.00 5.63 -2.28
CA ASN A 492 20.50 6.99 -2.36
C ASN A 492 21.68 7.93 -2.17
N TYR A 493 21.88 8.87 -3.08
CA TYR A 493 22.97 9.83 -3.06
C TYR A 493 22.46 11.26 -3.18
N GLU A 494 22.71 12.09 -2.18
CA GLU A 494 22.36 13.49 -2.23
C GLU A 494 23.36 14.24 -3.13
N ILE A 495 22.94 14.52 -4.38
CA ILE A 495 23.75 15.22 -5.38
C ILE A 495 23.95 16.69 -4.96
N PHE A 496 22.81 17.34 -4.64
CA PHE A 496 22.73 18.68 -4.09
C PHE A 496 21.79 18.68 -2.91
N LYS A 497 21.86 19.68 -2.05
CA LYS A 497 20.95 19.79 -0.89
C LYS A 497 19.49 19.69 -1.33
N GLY A 498 18.81 18.62 -0.90
CA GLY A 498 17.43 18.32 -1.26
C GLY A 498 17.24 17.67 -2.62
N THR A 499 18.32 17.35 -3.37
CA THR A 499 18.26 16.61 -4.64
C THR A 499 18.91 15.25 -4.44
N ASN A 500 18.12 14.19 -4.45
CA ASN A 500 18.56 12.83 -4.20
C ASN A 500 18.39 11.97 -5.46
N PHE A 501 19.47 11.34 -5.89
CA PHE A 501 19.46 10.26 -6.87
C PHE A 501 19.33 8.94 -6.12
N ARG A 502 18.44 8.06 -6.58
CA ARG A 502 18.33 6.70 -6.06
C ARG A 502 18.39 5.68 -7.18
N ALA A 503 18.94 4.52 -6.86
CA ALA A 503 18.87 3.35 -7.71
C ALA A 503 18.69 2.11 -6.85
N SER A 504 17.87 1.18 -7.30
CA SER A 504 17.60 -0.06 -6.58
C SER A 504 17.42 -1.25 -7.53
N ALA A 505 17.81 -2.41 -7.04
CA ALA A 505 17.58 -3.71 -7.65
C ALA A 505 17.06 -4.68 -6.58
N GLY A 506 16.02 -5.42 -6.87
CA GLY A 506 15.44 -6.36 -5.94
C GLY A 506 14.80 -7.54 -6.64
N GLN A 507 15.08 -8.72 -6.12
CA GLN A 507 14.38 -9.93 -6.51
C GLN A 507 13.04 -10.00 -5.77
N SER A 508 12.07 -10.66 -6.38
CA SER A 508 10.77 -10.93 -5.81
C SER A 508 10.33 -12.36 -6.04
N TYR A 509 9.39 -12.83 -5.24
CA TYR A 509 8.75 -14.12 -5.40
C TYR A 509 7.33 -14.06 -4.86
N ARG A 510 6.49 -14.97 -5.35
CA ARG A 510 5.14 -15.21 -4.82
C ARG A 510 4.80 -16.69 -4.93
N PHE A 511 4.42 -17.29 -3.81
CA PHE A 511 3.81 -18.63 -3.81
C PHE A 511 2.38 -18.53 -4.30
N ALA A 512 1.92 -19.54 -5.06
CA ALA A 512 0.53 -19.66 -5.41
C ALA A 512 -0.34 -19.81 -4.16
N THR A 513 -1.49 -19.14 -4.14
CA THR A 513 -2.43 -19.22 -3.01
C THR A 513 -3.17 -20.57 -2.99
N ILE A 514 -3.77 -20.89 -1.85
CA ILE A 514 -4.63 -22.07 -1.74
C ILE A 514 -5.76 -22.04 -2.78
N ALA A 515 -6.36 -20.87 -2.99
CA ALA A 515 -7.45 -20.74 -3.94
C ALA A 515 -7.00 -20.95 -5.39
N GLU A 516 -5.84 -20.40 -5.79
CA GLU A 516 -5.30 -20.63 -7.14
C GLU A 516 -5.05 -22.12 -7.44
N LYS A 517 -4.62 -22.87 -6.42
CA LYS A 517 -4.33 -24.32 -6.57
C LYS A 517 -5.57 -25.22 -6.45
N TYR A 518 -6.54 -24.89 -5.60
CA TYR A 518 -7.54 -25.86 -5.17
C TYR A 518 -8.99 -25.41 -5.33
N PHE A 519 -9.26 -24.13 -5.56
CA PHE A 519 -10.63 -23.61 -5.61
C PHE A 519 -11.33 -24.03 -6.90
N SER A 520 -12.50 -24.67 -6.76
CA SER A 520 -13.33 -25.02 -7.91
C SER A 520 -14.78 -24.69 -7.64
N THR A 521 -15.42 -23.97 -8.58
CA THR A 521 -16.83 -23.57 -8.50
C THR A 521 -17.37 -23.23 -9.88
N THR A 522 -18.68 -23.17 -10.01
CA THR A 522 -19.37 -22.64 -11.19
C THR A 522 -19.74 -21.17 -10.93
N LEU A 523 -19.38 -20.26 -11.82
CA LEU A 523 -19.75 -18.83 -11.76
C LEU A 523 -21.14 -18.58 -12.29
N THR A 524 -21.45 -19.16 -13.45
CA THR A 524 -22.74 -19.13 -14.14
C THR A 524 -22.82 -20.30 -15.09
N ASP A 525 -23.99 -20.55 -15.68
CA ASP A 525 -24.15 -21.61 -16.66
C ASP A 525 -23.10 -21.53 -17.77
N GLY A 526 -22.34 -22.59 -17.95
CA GLY A 526 -21.28 -22.68 -18.96
C GLY A 526 -19.93 -22.06 -18.57
N ILE A 527 -19.78 -21.49 -17.36
CA ILE A 527 -18.50 -20.91 -16.92
C ILE A 527 -18.11 -21.43 -15.54
N ASP A 528 -17.08 -22.27 -15.50
CA ASP A 528 -16.49 -22.79 -14.28
C ASP A 528 -15.23 -22.03 -13.86
N VAL A 529 -14.84 -22.13 -12.59
CA VAL A 529 -13.51 -21.82 -12.07
C VAL A 529 -12.88 -23.13 -11.63
N ILE A 530 -11.68 -23.43 -12.11
CA ILE A 530 -10.97 -24.66 -11.81
C ILE A 530 -9.59 -24.35 -11.25
N GLY A 531 -9.29 -24.86 -10.06
CA GLY A 531 -7.96 -24.75 -9.45
C GLY A 531 -6.89 -25.48 -10.28
N ASN A 532 -5.64 -25.06 -10.12
CA ASN A 532 -4.50 -25.67 -10.80
C ASN A 532 -3.42 -26.08 -9.80
N ILE A 533 -3.37 -27.36 -9.45
CA ILE A 533 -2.42 -27.90 -8.48
C ILE A 533 -0.95 -27.85 -8.97
N ASP A 534 -0.73 -27.79 -10.28
CA ASP A 534 0.58 -27.79 -10.91
C ASP A 534 1.22 -26.39 -10.98
N LEU A 535 0.56 -25.36 -10.43
CA LEU A 535 1.11 -24.01 -10.38
C LEU A 535 2.44 -23.97 -9.64
N GLN A 536 3.41 -23.34 -10.32
CA GLN A 536 4.71 -23.03 -9.76
C GLN A 536 4.72 -21.61 -9.18
N SER A 537 5.63 -21.37 -8.24
CA SER A 537 5.85 -20.04 -7.67
C SER A 537 6.35 -19.06 -8.73
N GLU A 538 5.90 -17.82 -8.62
CA GLU A 538 6.43 -16.71 -9.41
C GLU A 538 7.76 -16.25 -8.85
N SER A 539 8.67 -15.83 -9.72
CA SER A 539 9.87 -15.07 -9.35
C SER A 539 9.99 -13.83 -10.23
N GLY A 540 10.74 -12.83 -9.77
CA GLY A 540 10.93 -11.64 -10.57
C GLY A 540 12.13 -10.81 -10.15
N LEU A 541 12.47 -9.86 -11.01
CA LEU A 541 13.51 -8.85 -10.80
C LEU A 541 12.91 -7.47 -11.05
N ASN A 542 13.13 -6.57 -10.09
CA ASN A 542 12.78 -5.16 -10.22
C ASN A 542 14.05 -4.33 -10.28
N LEU A 543 14.13 -3.44 -11.26
CA LEU A 543 15.18 -2.44 -11.41
C LEU A 543 14.53 -1.06 -11.43
N GLU A 544 15.12 -0.11 -10.74
CA GLU A 544 14.65 1.27 -10.72
C GLU A 544 15.79 2.25 -10.60
N ALA A 545 15.65 3.40 -11.27
CA ALA A 545 16.46 4.59 -11.05
C ALA A 545 15.56 5.83 -11.01
N GLY A 546 15.84 6.77 -10.12
CA GLY A 546 15.01 7.96 -9.96
C GLY A 546 15.72 9.13 -9.30
N ILE A 547 15.09 10.30 -9.40
CA ILE A 547 15.53 11.54 -8.77
C ILE A 547 14.36 12.09 -7.95
N LYS A 548 14.64 12.41 -6.70
CA LYS A 548 13.70 13.11 -5.81
C LYS A 548 14.25 14.46 -5.45
N GLN A 549 13.45 15.52 -5.68
CA GLN A 549 13.77 16.89 -5.36
C GLN A 549 12.88 17.40 -4.23
N LYS A 550 13.47 17.83 -3.13
CA LYS A 550 12.82 18.58 -2.07
C LYS A 550 12.92 20.07 -2.37
N LEU A 551 11.79 20.73 -2.55
CA LEU A 551 11.69 22.17 -2.69
C LEU A 551 11.19 22.75 -1.38
N ALA A 552 12.10 23.42 -0.63
CA ALA A 552 11.74 24.13 0.60
C ALA A 552 11.41 25.60 0.26
N LEU A 553 10.14 25.98 0.44
CA LEU A 553 9.60 27.29 0.14
C LEU A 553 9.12 27.94 1.44
N LYS A 554 9.96 28.74 2.08
CA LYS A 554 9.73 29.29 3.43
C LYS A 554 9.49 28.16 4.43
N ASN A 555 8.26 28.04 4.97
CA ASN A 555 7.86 27.03 5.94
C ASN A 555 7.12 25.84 5.30
N LYS A 556 7.09 25.76 3.97
CA LYS A 556 6.38 24.72 3.20
C LYS A 556 7.36 23.90 2.39
N VAL A 557 6.98 22.66 2.09
CA VAL A 557 7.81 21.72 1.32
C VAL A 557 6.97 21.04 0.26
N VAL A 558 7.52 20.95 -0.94
CA VAL A 558 7.02 20.13 -2.03
C VAL A 558 8.11 19.15 -2.43
N TYR A 559 7.74 17.90 -2.55
CA TYR A 559 8.58 16.83 -3.12
C TYR A 559 8.15 16.59 -4.57
N LEU A 560 9.13 16.63 -5.48
CA LEU A 560 8.98 16.17 -6.85
C LEU A 560 9.78 14.88 -6.99
N ASP A 561 9.22 13.87 -7.63
CA ASP A 561 9.84 12.57 -7.82
C ASP A 561 9.68 12.14 -9.27
N ALA A 562 10.75 11.68 -9.90
CA ALA A 562 10.72 11.09 -11.23
C ALA A 562 11.55 9.81 -11.25
N ALA A 563 11.01 8.74 -11.82
CA ALA A 563 11.67 7.44 -11.87
C ALA A 563 11.38 6.70 -13.17
N VAL A 564 12.35 5.90 -13.59
CA VAL A 564 12.19 4.84 -14.58
C VAL A 564 12.28 3.49 -13.88
N PHE A 565 11.47 2.54 -14.32
CA PHE A 565 11.39 1.23 -13.68
C PHE A 565 11.25 0.10 -14.71
N MET A 566 11.69 -1.08 -14.32
CA MET A 566 11.49 -2.32 -15.06
C MET A 566 11.27 -3.47 -14.08
N LEU A 567 10.20 -4.23 -14.31
CA LEU A 567 9.87 -5.46 -13.59
C LEU A 567 9.86 -6.60 -14.58
N GLU A 568 10.63 -7.63 -14.31
CA GLU A 568 10.58 -8.89 -15.06
C GLU A 568 10.02 -9.98 -14.15
N TYR A 569 9.20 -10.85 -14.70
CA TYR A 569 8.66 -12.01 -14.01
C TYR A 569 8.92 -13.27 -14.82
N ASP A 570 9.27 -14.33 -14.09
CA ASP A 570 9.29 -15.70 -14.57
C ASP A 570 8.14 -16.46 -13.92
N ASN A 571 7.44 -17.29 -14.68
CA ASN A 571 6.28 -18.07 -14.23
C ASN A 571 5.15 -17.22 -13.60
N MET A 572 4.89 -16.04 -14.17
CA MET A 572 3.82 -15.17 -13.69
C MET A 572 2.48 -15.91 -13.71
N ILE A 573 1.73 -15.89 -12.60
CA ILE A 573 0.45 -16.58 -12.48
C ILE A 573 -0.67 -15.64 -12.95
N GLU A 574 -1.36 -15.99 -14.00
CA GLU A 574 -2.48 -15.21 -14.55
C GLU A 574 -3.72 -16.08 -14.73
N TYR A 575 -4.89 -15.53 -14.38
CA TYR A 575 -6.16 -16.16 -14.70
C TYR A 575 -6.46 -16.00 -16.18
N THR A 576 -6.89 -17.10 -16.81
CA THR A 576 -7.22 -17.13 -18.24
C THR A 576 -8.53 -17.88 -18.43
N LEU A 577 -9.44 -17.28 -19.19
CA LEU A 577 -10.66 -17.95 -19.64
C LEU A 577 -10.33 -18.85 -20.83
N ARG A 578 -10.67 -20.13 -20.72
CA ARG A 578 -10.39 -21.16 -21.72
C ARG A 578 -11.65 -21.94 -22.05
N PRO A 579 -11.85 -22.35 -23.32
CA PRO A 579 -12.92 -23.28 -23.67
C PRO A 579 -12.62 -24.66 -23.10
N GLN A 580 -13.67 -25.37 -22.68
CA GLN A 580 -13.59 -26.80 -22.44
C GLN A 580 -13.63 -27.53 -23.78
N LEU A 581 -12.67 -28.43 -24.02
CA LEU A 581 -12.51 -29.07 -25.30
C LEU A 581 -12.82 -30.58 -25.21
N ASN A 582 -13.51 -31.10 -26.22
CA ASN A 582 -13.62 -32.52 -26.47
C ASN A 582 -12.26 -33.11 -26.91
N SER A 583 -12.14 -34.41 -26.96
CA SER A 583 -10.93 -35.11 -27.39
C SER A 583 -10.51 -34.82 -28.84
N ASP A 584 -11.44 -34.34 -29.68
CA ASP A 584 -11.19 -33.91 -31.07
C ASP A 584 -10.80 -32.44 -31.21
N GLY A 585 -10.74 -31.69 -30.09
CA GLY A 585 -10.39 -30.26 -30.05
C GLY A 585 -11.59 -29.31 -30.29
N SER A 586 -12.81 -29.83 -30.45
CA SER A 586 -14.02 -28.99 -30.51
C SER A 586 -14.42 -28.51 -29.12
N ILE A 587 -15.04 -27.32 -29.02
CA ILE A 587 -15.56 -26.78 -27.74
C ILE A 587 -16.74 -27.62 -27.28
N ILE A 588 -16.77 -27.95 -25.99
CA ILE A 588 -17.89 -28.67 -25.39
C ILE A 588 -19.12 -27.76 -25.39
N ILE A 589 -20.25 -28.29 -25.82
CA ILE A 589 -21.58 -27.63 -25.77
C ILE A 589 -22.51 -28.50 -24.95
N GLU A 590 -23.01 -27.98 -23.84
CA GLU A 590 -24.00 -28.61 -22.99
C GLU A 590 -25.25 -27.73 -22.95
N ASP A 591 -26.42 -28.30 -23.16
CA ASP A 591 -27.70 -27.60 -23.21
C ASP A 591 -27.73 -26.37 -24.13
N ASN A 592 -27.03 -26.42 -25.26
CA ASN A 592 -26.77 -25.32 -26.22
C ASN A 592 -25.92 -24.16 -25.67
N ILE A 593 -25.18 -24.36 -24.58
CA ILE A 593 -24.28 -23.39 -23.97
C ILE A 593 -22.83 -23.86 -24.17
N LEU A 594 -21.99 -22.98 -24.71
CA LEU A 594 -20.55 -23.18 -24.81
C LEU A 594 -19.92 -23.23 -23.41
N GLN A 595 -19.13 -24.27 -23.16
CA GLN A 595 -18.49 -24.48 -21.87
C GLN A 595 -17.10 -23.84 -21.79
N PHE A 596 -16.88 -23.02 -20.78
CA PHE A 596 -15.61 -22.36 -20.51
C PHE A 596 -15.19 -22.57 -19.06
N PHE A 597 -13.93 -22.34 -18.77
CA PHE A 597 -13.44 -22.29 -17.41
C PHE A 597 -12.32 -21.27 -17.24
N PHE A 598 -12.33 -20.61 -16.09
CA PHE A 598 -11.22 -19.81 -15.60
C PHE A 598 -10.24 -20.70 -14.86
N GLN A 599 -8.98 -20.57 -15.20
CA GLN A 599 -7.89 -21.27 -14.52
C GLN A 599 -6.68 -20.36 -14.37
N ALA A 600 -6.05 -20.40 -13.20
CA ALA A 600 -4.75 -19.79 -12.99
C ALA A 600 -3.67 -20.62 -13.69
N LEU A 601 -2.83 -19.98 -14.48
CA LEU A 601 -1.74 -20.60 -15.25
C LEU A 601 -0.44 -19.82 -15.05
N ASN A 602 0.68 -20.52 -15.04
CA ASN A 602 1.97 -19.87 -15.19
C ASN A 602 2.14 -19.45 -16.65
N ILE A 603 2.16 -18.15 -16.92
CA ILE A 603 2.64 -17.61 -18.19
C ILE A 603 4.16 -17.51 -18.11
N GLY A 604 4.86 -17.63 -19.22
CA GLY A 604 6.32 -17.66 -19.25
C GLY A 604 6.96 -16.38 -18.70
N LYS A 605 7.86 -15.77 -19.47
CA LYS A 605 8.48 -14.51 -19.09
C LYS A 605 7.59 -13.34 -19.44
N SER A 606 7.50 -12.38 -18.51
CA SER A 606 6.84 -11.10 -18.76
C SER A 606 7.69 -9.93 -18.30
N ARG A 607 7.53 -8.77 -18.95
CA ARG A 607 8.23 -7.54 -18.61
C ARG A 607 7.26 -6.38 -18.55
N ILE A 608 7.42 -5.58 -17.50
CA ILE A 608 6.71 -4.31 -17.36
C ILE A 608 7.77 -3.24 -17.18
N ALA A 609 7.76 -2.24 -18.07
CA ALA A 609 8.71 -1.15 -18.02
C ALA A 609 7.99 0.17 -18.21
N GLY A 610 8.47 1.22 -17.56
CA GLY A 610 7.81 2.51 -17.65
C GLY A 610 8.53 3.62 -16.92
N PHE A 611 7.87 4.77 -16.90
CA PHE A 611 8.30 5.91 -16.13
C PHE A 611 7.15 6.49 -15.30
N GLU A 612 7.53 7.17 -14.24
CA GLU A 612 6.60 7.78 -13.30
C GLU A 612 7.13 9.14 -12.87
N ALA A 613 6.22 10.12 -12.73
CA ALA A 613 6.52 11.41 -12.14
C ALA A 613 5.44 11.76 -11.14
N SER A 614 5.80 12.30 -9.97
CA SER A 614 4.84 12.71 -8.94
C SER A 614 5.24 14.00 -8.24
N ALA A 615 4.24 14.68 -7.68
CA ALA A 615 4.38 15.86 -6.84
C ALA A 615 3.54 15.71 -5.57
N ASN A 616 4.12 16.00 -4.41
CA ASN A 616 3.44 15.92 -3.13
C ASN A 616 3.94 17.00 -2.18
N GLY A 617 3.05 17.81 -1.63
CA GLY A 617 3.45 18.80 -0.66
C GLY A 617 2.48 19.97 -0.50
N GLU A 618 3.00 21.04 0.06
CA GLU A 618 2.27 22.27 0.32
C GLU A 618 3.10 23.48 -0.08
N ILE A 619 2.45 24.46 -0.71
CA ILE A 619 3.03 25.76 -1.09
C ILE A 619 2.11 26.89 -0.65
N ASP A 620 2.67 28.11 -0.52
CA ASP A 620 1.87 29.33 -0.36
C ASP A 620 1.79 30.07 -1.70
N ILE A 621 0.60 30.22 -2.23
CA ILE A 621 0.34 31.02 -3.44
C ILE A 621 -0.41 32.27 -3.03
N ALA A 622 0.21 33.42 -3.13
CA ALA A 622 -0.35 34.73 -2.73
C ALA A 622 -0.91 34.76 -1.29
N GLY A 623 -0.25 34.03 -0.36
CA GLY A 623 -0.68 33.93 1.04
C GLY A 623 -1.78 32.89 1.31
N ILE A 624 -2.16 32.11 0.30
CA ILE A 624 -3.13 31.04 0.41
C ILE A 624 -2.34 29.71 0.47
N PRO A 625 -2.48 28.89 1.54
CA PRO A 625 -1.91 27.56 1.59
C PRO A 625 -2.57 26.65 0.55
N VAL A 626 -1.77 26.07 -0.32
CA VAL A 626 -2.21 25.15 -1.36
C VAL A 626 -1.49 23.81 -1.18
N ARG A 627 -2.24 22.75 -1.03
CA ARG A 627 -1.75 21.37 -0.99
C ARG A 627 -1.90 20.73 -2.35
N VAL A 628 -0.86 20.04 -2.78
CA VAL A 628 -0.86 19.28 -4.05
C VAL A 628 -0.45 17.85 -3.79
N PHE A 629 -1.11 16.92 -4.48
CA PHE A 629 -0.78 15.51 -4.46
C PHE A 629 -1.16 14.89 -5.79
N GLY A 630 -0.24 14.15 -6.42
CA GLY A 630 -0.56 13.43 -7.66
C GLY A 630 0.67 13.13 -8.50
N GLY A 631 0.40 12.58 -9.69
CA GLY A 631 1.44 12.22 -10.65
C GLY A 631 0.90 11.51 -11.87
N ALA A 632 1.80 11.16 -12.75
CA ALA A 632 1.54 10.42 -13.97
C ALA A 632 2.43 9.18 -14.01
N THR A 633 1.91 8.09 -14.54
CA THR A 633 2.65 6.85 -14.74
C THR A 633 2.32 6.31 -16.12
N PHE A 634 3.36 5.91 -16.84
CA PHE A 634 3.29 5.23 -18.13
C PHE A 634 4.01 3.92 -18.03
N GLN A 635 3.41 2.88 -18.59
CA GLN A 635 3.92 1.55 -18.51
C GLN A 635 3.56 0.73 -19.75
N TYR A 636 4.48 -0.07 -20.18
CA TYR A 636 4.29 -1.14 -21.14
C TYR A 636 4.35 -2.47 -20.38
N ALA A 637 3.35 -3.32 -20.55
CA ALA A 637 3.26 -4.63 -19.91
C ALA A 637 3.17 -5.72 -20.99
N GLY A 638 4.28 -6.39 -21.28
CA GLY A 638 4.40 -7.38 -22.36
C GLY A 638 4.62 -8.80 -21.87
N ASP A 639 4.05 -9.76 -22.61
CA ASP A 639 4.33 -11.19 -22.51
C ASP A 639 5.51 -11.53 -23.41
N LEU A 640 6.69 -11.78 -22.82
CA LEU A 640 7.93 -12.11 -23.56
C LEU A 640 8.00 -13.58 -24.02
N SER A 641 7.08 -14.43 -23.59
CA SER A 641 7.02 -15.82 -24.05
C SER A 641 6.45 -15.95 -25.46
N ARG A 642 5.83 -14.87 -25.96
CA ARG A 642 5.38 -14.74 -27.35
C ARG A 642 6.42 -13.99 -28.16
N ASP A 643 6.40 -14.13 -29.48
CA ASP A 643 7.38 -13.46 -30.36
C ASP A 643 7.25 -11.92 -30.23
N THR A 644 8.19 -11.33 -29.52
CA THR A 644 8.25 -9.89 -29.25
C THR A 644 9.22 -9.16 -30.20
N SER A 645 9.71 -9.83 -31.25
CA SER A 645 10.73 -9.26 -32.19
C SER A 645 10.25 -7.97 -32.88
N GLN A 646 8.98 -7.63 -32.79
CA GLN A 646 8.37 -6.44 -33.41
C GLN A 646 8.07 -5.30 -32.45
N ILE A 647 8.42 -5.41 -31.15
CA ILE A 647 8.10 -4.36 -30.16
C ILE A 647 9.19 -3.28 -30.18
N ASN A 648 8.87 -2.12 -30.74
CA ASN A 648 9.72 -0.94 -30.68
C ASN A 648 9.29 -0.03 -29.50
N MET A 649 10.04 -0.08 -28.39
CA MET A 649 9.78 0.75 -27.21
C MET A 649 9.86 2.25 -27.52
N GLY A 650 10.72 2.69 -28.44
CA GLY A 650 10.81 4.07 -28.87
C GLY A 650 9.52 4.54 -29.55
N ALA A 651 8.98 3.73 -30.44
CA ALA A 651 7.71 4.02 -31.11
C ALA A 651 6.51 4.01 -30.13
N TYR A 652 6.56 3.20 -29.08
CA TYR A 652 5.55 3.22 -28.01
C TYR A 652 5.60 4.53 -27.21
N ILE A 653 6.79 5.02 -26.87
CA ILE A 653 6.99 6.31 -26.20
C ILE A 653 6.58 7.47 -27.11
N ASP A 654 6.95 7.45 -28.38
CA ASP A 654 6.57 8.47 -29.37
C ASP A 654 5.06 8.52 -29.60
N ASN A 655 4.39 7.37 -29.67
CA ASN A 655 2.93 7.31 -29.76
C ASN A 655 2.25 7.82 -28.50
N PHE A 656 2.82 7.53 -27.35
CA PHE A 656 2.30 8.10 -26.10
C PHE A 656 2.45 9.64 -26.08
N LEU A 657 3.60 10.17 -26.40
CA LEU A 657 3.84 11.62 -26.46
C LEU A 657 2.94 12.28 -27.52
N ASN A 658 2.61 11.56 -28.57
CA ASN A 658 1.70 12.00 -29.63
C ASN A 658 0.22 11.70 -29.34
N SER A 659 -0.12 10.79 -28.42
CA SER A 659 -1.51 10.42 -28.03
C SER A 659 -2.19 11.45 -27.14
N PHE A 660 -1.53 12.53 -26.78
CA PHE A 660 -2.23 13.78 -26.51
C PHE A 660 -2.97 14.31 -27.77
N GLY A 661 -2.86 13.63 -28.90
CA GLY A 661 -3.57 13.80 -30.15
C GLY A 661 -3.56 12.48 -30.94
N ASP A 662 -4.67 11.82 -30.85
CA ASP A 662 -5.28 10.87 -31.81
C ASP A 662 -4.35 10.11 -32.79
N THR A 663 -3.83 8.92 -32.39
CA THR A 663 -3.55 7.78 -33.30
C THR A 663 -3.08 6.55 -32.55
N ARG A 664 -3.97 5.61 -32.25
CA ARG A 664 -3.67 4.30 -31.63
C ARG A 664 -3.42 3.17 -32.65
N ASP A 665 -3.44 3.44 -33.91
CA ASP A 665 -3.29 2.39 -34.93
C ASP A 665 -1.84 2.01 -35.20
N SER A 666 -1.53 0.75 -34.93
CA SER A 666 -0.54 -0.08 -35.63
C SER A 666 0.75 -0.57 -34.95
N LEU A 667 0.98 -0.46 -33.65
CA LEU A 667 2.30 -0.86 -33.12
C LEU A 667 2.34 -2.04 -32.14
N VAL A 668 1.20 -2.57 -31.73
CA VAL A 668 1.15 -3.74 -30.85
C VAL A 668 0.45 -4.89 -31.57
N THR A 669 1.17 -5.97 -31.82
CA THR A 669 0.55 -7.20 -32.32
C THR A 669 -0.41 -7.72 -31.27
N ALA A 670 -1.70 -7.84 -31.62
CA ALA A 670 -2.71 -8.39 -30.72
C ALA A 670 -2.22 -9.68 -30.06
N GLY A 671 -2.28 -9.74 -28.70
CA GLY A 671 -1.83 -10.87 -27.92
C GLY A 671 -0.40 -10.85 -27.40
N SER A 672 0.36 -9.75 -27.58
CA SER A 672 1.69 -9.56 -26.98
C SER A 672 1.63 -8.80 -25.65
N LEU A 673 0.51 -8.16 -25.31
CA LEU A 673 0.29 -7.46 -24.06
C LEU A 673 -0.22 -8.40 -22.97
N LEU A 674 0.13 -8.08 -21.73
CA LEU A 674 -0.46 -8.72 -20.57
C LEU A 674 -1.90 -8.20 -20.36
N LYS A 675 -2.82 -9.12 -20.12
CA LYS A 675 -4.24 -8.81 -19.98
C LYS A 675 -4.54 -7.99 -18.71
N TYR A 676 -5.65 -7.23 -18.75
CA TYR A 676 -6.19 -6.48 -17.62
C TYR A 676 -5.22 -5.45 -17.03
N ARG A 677 -4.49 -4.75 -17.89
CA ARG A 677 -3.60 -3.66 -17.50
C ARG A 677 -3.87 -2.43 -18.33
N ASN A 678 -3.75 -1.29 -17.69
CA ASN A 678 -3.82 -0.01 -18.37
C ASN A 678 -2.39 0.48 -18.70
N SER A 679 -2.22 1.16 -19.81
CA SER A 679 -0.94 1.70 -20.28
C SER A 679 -0.52 2.97 -19.57
N GLY A 680 -1.48 3.78 -19.09
CA GLY A 680 -1.19 5.03 -18.41
C GLY A 680 -2.25 5.47 -17.41
N ASN A 681 -1.84 6.28 -16.45
CA ASN A 681 -2.72 7.00 -15.57
C ASN A 681 -2.15 8.38 -15.19
N PHE A 682 -3.03 9.35 -15.05
CA PHE A 682 -2.75 10.67 -14.53
C PHE A 682 -3.72 10.96 -13.38
N LYS A 683 -3.19 11.33 -12.22
CA LYS A 683 -3.98 11.63 -11.02
C LYS A 683 -3.44 12.89 -10.39
N PHE A 684 -4.33 13.81 -10.11
CA PHE A 684 -3.94 15.07 -9.50
C PHE A 684 -5.02 15.54 -8.54
N ASP A 685 -4.61 15.92 -7.34
CA ASP A 685 -5.46 16.42 -6.26
C ASP A 685 -4.89 17.74 -5.76
N VAL A 686 -5.74 18.73 -5.62
CA VAL A 686 -5.38 20.06 -5.13
C VAL A 686 -6.39 20.55 -4.10
N GLU A 687 -5.90 21.18 -3.04
CA GLU A 687 -6.70 21.87 -2.02
C GLU A 687 -6.11 23.24 -1.73
N ALA A 688 -6.98 24.24 -1.55
CA ALA A 688 -6.59 25.60 -1.15
C ALA A 688 -7.41 26.04 0.08
N ASP A 689 -6.73 26.63 1.08
CA ASP A 689 -7.34 27.07 2.34
C ASP A 689 -7.58 28.58 2.35
N PHE A 690 -8.85 28.95 2.47
CA PHE A 690 -9.33 30.32 2.56
C PHE A 690 -9.88 30.61 3.98
N GLY A 691 -9.00 30.59 4.98
CA GLY A 691 -9.38 30.70 6.39
C GLY A 691 -10.20 29.46 6.84
N PRO A 692 -11.47 29.59 7.23
CA PRO A 692 -12.29 28.45 7.65
C PRO A 692 -12.76 27.56 6.49
N LEU A 693 -12.59 28.01 5.25
CA LEU A 693 -13.07 27.34 4.06
C LEU A 693 -11.89 26.69 3.30
N THR A 694 -11.98 25.40 3.03
CA THR A 694 -11.09 24.68 2.12
C THR A 694 -11.85 24.29 0.86
N ILE A 695 -11.30 24.64 -0.30
CA ILE A 695 -11.82 24.22 -1.61
C ILE A 695 -10.81 23.25 -2.21
N GLY A 696 -11.30 22.14 -2.72
CA GLY A 696 -10.44 21.15 -3.36
C GLY A 696 -11.08 20.49 -4.56
N GLY A 697 -10.24 19.91 -5.40
CA GLY A 697 -10.64 19.13 -6.55
C GLY A 697 -9.61 18.06 -6.88
N SER A 698 -10.06 17.05 -7.58
CA SER A 698 -9.18 16.02 -8.12
C SER A 698 -9.60 15.61 -9.52
N ILE A 699 -8.62 15.24 -10.32
CA ILE A 699 -8.79 14.60 -11.61
C ILE A 699 -8.10 13.25 -11.58
N ASN A 700 -8.76 12.24 -12.12
CA ASN A 700 -8.22 10.92 -12.32
C ASN A 700 -8.52 10.50 -13.77
N LYS A 701 -7.50 10.56 -14.63
CA LYS A 701 -7.55 10.01 -15.98
C LYS A 701 -6.83 8.67 -15.98
N GLN A 702 -7.44 7.66 -16.55
CA GLN A 702 -6.88 6.33 -16.70
C GLN A 702 -7.26 5.77 -18.06
N ASP A 703 -6.27 5.19 -18.75
CA ASP A 703 -6.52 4.48 -20.00
C ASP A 703 -7.33 3.20 -19.71
N TYR A 704 -8.10 2.76 -20.68
CA TYR A 704 -8.76 1.47 -20.58
C TYR A 704 -7.75 0.33 -20.61
N VAL A 705 -8.24 -0.84 -20.25
CA VAL A 705 -7.52 -2.09 -20.34
C VAL A 705 -7.36 -2.46 -21.82
N ASP A 706 -6.12 -2.50 -22.31
CA ASP A 706 -5.82 -2.77 -23.72
C ASP A 706 -6.18 -4.21 -24.12
N GLU A 707 -5.83 -5.20 -23.27
CA GLU A 707 -6.05 -6.63 -23.55
C GLU A 707 -6.92 -7.28 -22.46
N ILE A 708 -7.86 -8.12 -22.89
CA ILE A 708 -8.70 -8.99 -22.03
C ILE A 708 -8.75 -10.40 -22.61
N ASP A 709 -9.39 -11.32 -21.91
CA ASP A 709 -9.74 -12.61 -22.50
C ASP A 709 -10.73 -12.39 -23.64
N TRP A 710 -10.36 -12.80 -24.84
CA TRP A 710 -11.12 -12.51 -26.07
C TRP A 710 -12.57 -12.97 -25.99
N TYR A 711 -12.81 -14.13 -25.38
CA TYR A 711 -14.16 -14.69 -25.23
C TYR A 711 -15.14 -13.81 -24.45
N PHE A 712 -14.65 -12.89 -23.61
CA PHE A 712 -15.53 -11.94 -22.91
C PHE A 712 -16.28 -11.01 -23.87
N ASN A 713 -15.70 -10.65 -24.99
CA ASN A 713 -16.37 -9.80 -25.97
C ASN A 713 -17.62 -10.48 -26.55
N GLU A 714 -17.62 -11.81 -26.59
CA GLU A 714 -18.73 -12.62 -27.11
C GLU A 714 -19.72 -13.02 -25.99
N LEU A 715 -19.21 -13.31 -24.80
CA LEU A 715 -20.02 -13.81 -23.67
C LEU A 715 -20.78 -12.70 -22.94
N VAL A 716 -20.25 -11.49 -22.89
CA VAL A 716 -20.83 -10.36 -22.13
C VAL A 716 -21.49 -9.40 -23.11
N SER A 717 -22.84 -9.36 -23.08
CA SER A 717 -23.62 -8.55 -24.02
C SER A 717 -23.21 -7.07 -24.01
N GLY A 718 -22.93 -6.55 -25.21
CA GLY A 718 -22.53 -5.16 -25.44
C GLY A 718 -21.10 -4.82 -25.05
N LEU A 719 -20.28 -5.76 -24.54
CA LEU A 719 -18.91 -5.47 -24.11
C LEU A 719 -17.99 -5.08 -25.29
N ALA A 720 -18.13 -5.71 -26.43
CA ALA A 720 -17.36 -5.33 -27.64
C ALA A 720 -17.67 -3.89 -28.03
N ASN A 721 -18.96 -3.50 -28.13
CA ASN A 721 -19.39 -2.14 -28.42
C ASN A 721 -18.86 -1.12 -27.40
N PHE A 722 -18.93 -1.46 -26.10
CA PHE A 722 -18.37 -0.63 -25.04
C PHE A 722 -16.88 -0.36 -25.26
N ARG A 723 -16.09 -1.39 -25.57
CA ARG A 723 -14.63 -1.25 -25.78
C ARG A 723 -14.29 -0.44 -27.03
N GLU A 724 -15.10 -0.52 -28.10
CA GLU A 724 -14.95 0.31 -29.29
C GLU A 724 -15.27 1.78 -29.04
N GLN A 725 -16.27 2.06 -28.20
CA GLN A 725 -16.69 3.43 -27.88
C GLN A 725 -15.72 4.17 -26.94
N PHE A 726 -15.01 3.44 -26.05
CA PHE A 726 -14.21 4.03 -24.98
C PHE A 726 -12.73 3.66 -25.09
N THR A 727 -12.14 3.84 -26.27
CA THR A 727 -10.71 3.55 -26.50
C THR A 727 -9.77 4.44 -25.70
N ASP A 728 -10.19 5.71 -25.40
CA ASP A 728 -9.34 6.70 -24.74
C ASP A 728 -9.37 6.63 -23.20
N GLY A 729 -10.03 5.60 -22.64
CA GLY A 729 -10.21 5.47 -21.20
C GLY A 729 -11.23 6.47 -20.65
N PHE A 730 -11.11 6.81 -19.37
CA PHE A 730 -12.04 7.71 -18.70
C PHE A 730 -11.32 8.81 -17.92
N ALA A 731 -12.04 9.91 -17.64
CA ALA A 731 -11.57 11.01 -16.81
C ALA A 731 -12.62 11.38 -15.76
N SER A 732 -12.39 11.00 -14.51
CA SER A 732 -13.23 11.38 -13.37
C SER A 732 -12.73 12.68 -12.75
N ILE A 733 -13.65 13.61 -12.52
CA ILE A 733 -13.39 14.87 -11.82
C ILE A 733 -14.22 14.90 -10.55
N ASP A 734 -13.56 15.18 -9.41
CA ASP A 734 -14.22 15.37 -8.12
C ASP A 734 -14.03 16.82 -7.65
N ALA A 735 -15.00 17.34 -6.87
CA ALA A 735 -14.86 18.60 -6.16
C ALA A 735 -15.29 18.45 -4.71
N ARG A 736 -14.75 19.30 -3.85
CA ARG A 736 -15.08 19.33 -2.44
C ARG A 736 -15.01 20.71 -1.84
N LEU A 737 -15.92 20.95 -0.92
CA LEU A 737 -15.99 22.13 -0.09
C LEU A 737 -15.96 21.69 1.36
N VAL A 738 -15.01 22.20 2.13
CA VAL A 738 -14.86 21.88 3.54
C VAL A 738 -14.94 23.17 4.35
N TYR A 739 -15.85 23.22 5.31
CA TYR A 739 -16.03 24.34 6.22
C TYR A 739 -15.69 23.95 7.65
N ASN A 740 -14.64 24.53 8.19
CA ASN A 740 -14.24 24.39 9.58
C ASN A 740 -15.03 25.42 10.40
N ALA A 741 -16.22 25.02 10.89
CA ALA A 741 -17.12 25.90 11.64
C ALA A 741 -16.48 26.36 12.96
N THR A 742 -15.71 25.49 13.58
CA THR A 742 -14.82 25.75 14.73
C THR A 742 -13.55 24.88 14.57
N ASP A 743 -12.62 24.98 15.50
CA ASP A 743 -11.45 24.09 15.56
C ASP A 743 -11.85 22.61 15.75
N ASP A 744 -13.03 22.36 16.27
CA ASP A 744 -13.52 21.03 16.61
C ASP A 744 -14.65 20.53 15.70
N VAL A 745 -15.32 21.41 14.94
CA VAL A 745 -16.48 21.06 14.07
C VAL A 745 -16.18 21.34 12.62
N LYS A 746 -16.30 20.30 11.82
CA LYS A 746 -16.02 20.32 10.37
C LYS A 746 -17.22 19.79 9.58
N LEU A 747 -17.63 20.53 8.58
CA LEU A 747 -18.64 20.14 7.60
C LEU A 747 -17.98 19.98 6.24
N SER A 748 -18.31 18.92 5.52
CA SER A 748 -17.76 18.71 4.16
C SER A 748 -18.87 18.35 3.20
N PHE A 749 -18.85 18.95 2.02
CA PHE A 749 -19.69 18.60 0.88
C PHE A 749 -18.78 18.15 -0.26
N ILE A 750 -19.00 16.96 -0.77
CA ILE A 750 -18.12 16.31 -1.72
C ILE A 750 -18.97 15.80 -2.88
N ILE A 751 -18.56 16.11 -4.10
CA ILE A 751 -19.15 15.59 -5.33
C ILE A 751 -18.08 14.78 -6.03
N SER A 752 -18.35 13.51 -6.27
CA SER A 752 -17.49 12.63 -7.07
C SER A 752 -18.07 12.40 -8.44
N ASN A 753 -17.18 12.26 -9.42
CA ASN A 753 -17.56 12.10 -10.83
C ASN A 753 -18.53 13.21 -11.28
N ILE A 754 -18.14 14.49 -11.12
CA ILE A 754 -18.99 15.66 -11.45
C ILE A 754 -19.46 15.61 -12.91
N ASN A 755 -18.58 15.21 -13.81
CA ASN A 755 -18.87 15.05 -15.23
C ASN A 755 -19.83 13.89 -15.53
N ASN A 756 -20.15 13.06 -14.52
CA ASN A 756 -21.01 11.87 -14.64
C ASN A 756 -20.52 10.91 -15.74
N ASP A 757 -19.20 10.80 -15.88
CA ASP A 757 -18.55 10.00 -16.92
C ASP A 757 -18.79 8.50 -16.71
N ILE A 758 -18.83 7.75 -17.81
CA ILE A 758 -18.95 6.30 -17.78
C ILE A 758 -17.60 5.70 -17.48
N ILE A 759 -17.46 5.13 -16.29
CA ILE A 759 -16.22 4.60 -15.79
C ILE A 759 -16.34 3.09 -15.63
N SER A 760 -15.41 2.34 -16.21
CA SER A 760 -15.28 0.90 -15.99
C SER A 760 -13.87 0.59 -15.52
N SER A 761 -13.76 0.14 -14.29
CA SER A 761 -12.45 -0.28 -13.73
C SER A 761 -12.01 -1.64 -14.25
N ARG A 762 -12.94 -2.47 -14.70
CA ARG A 762 -12.73 -3.76 -15.35
C ARG A 762 -13.86 -4.09 -16.31
N PRO A 763 -13.66 -5.00 -17.27
CA PRO A 763 -14.72 -5.43 -18.17
C PRO A 763 -15.95 -5.99 -17.44
N GLY A 764 -17.14 -5.68 -17.94
CA GLY A 764 -18.41 -6.24 -17.49
C GLY A 764 -19.00 -5.61 -16.23
N ILE A 765 -18.43 -4.48 -15.72
CA ILE A 765 -19.05 -3.71 -14.63
C ILE A 765 -18.74 -2.22 -14.77
N LEU A 766 -19.71 -1.37 -14.46
CA LEU A 766 -19.54 0.06 -14.39
C LEU A 766 -19.33 0.53 -12.97
N SER A 767 -18.54 1.58 -12.80
CA SER A 767 -18.35 2.29 -11.54
C SER A 767 -19.57 3.20 -11.24
N ALA A 768 -19.56 3.80 -10.05
CA ALA A 768 -20.65 4.68 -9.63
C ALA A 768 -20.82 5.89 -10.57
N PRO A 769 -22.04 6.28 -10.87
CA PRO A 769 -22.35 7.57 -11.50
C PRO A 769 -21.94 8.69 -10.55
N ARG A 770 -22.21 9.94 -10.92
CA ARG A 770 -21.99 11.07 -10.02
C ARG A 770 -22.63 10.79 -8.65
N SER A 771 -21.89 11.08 -7.58
CA SER A 771 -22.38 10.96 -6.22
C SER A 771 -22.10 12.21 -5.40
N MET A 772 -22.97 12.51 -4.45
CA MET A 772 -22.86 13.65 -3.56
C MET A 772 -22.88 13.16 -2.13
N VAL A 773 -21.92 13.60 -1.32
CA VAL A 773 -21.81 13.20 0.08
C VAL A 773 -21.68 14.43 0.96
N PHE A 774 -22.53 14.50 1.97
CA PHE A 774 -22.41 15.43 3.08
C PHE A 774 -21.80 14.70 4.27
N ARG A 775 -20.77 15.31 4.90
CA ARG A 775 -20.07 14.74 6.05
C ARG A 775 -20.01 15.76 7.19
N PHE A 776 -20.33 15.29 8.37
CA PHE A 776 -20.12 15.99 9.64
C PHE A 776 -19.00 15.32 10.43
N SER A 777 -18.14 16.11 11.05
CA SER A 777 -17.10 15.63 11.98
C SER A 777 -17.03 16.56 13.18
N CYS A 778 -17.00 15.99 14.36
CA CYS A 778 -16.86 16.72 15.62
C CYS A 778 -15.80 16.06 16.50
N LYS A 779 -14.95 16.89 17.09
CA LYS A 779 -13.87 16.50 18.00
C LYS A 779 -14.15 17.04 19.39
N PHE A 780 -13.93 16.22 20.45
CA PHE A 780 -14.14 16.55 21.85
C PHE A 780 -12.87 16.39 22.68
#